data_f72a3477cbe24156ba152af7235b7941
#
_entry.id   f72a3477cbe24156ba152af7235b7941
#
_cell.length_a   1.000
_cell.length_b   1.000
_cell.length_c   1.000
_cell.angle_alpha   90.00
_cell.angle_beta   90.00
_cell.angle_gamma   90.00
#
_symmetry.space_group_name_H-M   'P 1'
#
loop_
_entity.id
_entity.type
_entity.pdbx_description
1 polymer ?
#
loop_
_entity_poly.entity_id
_entity_poly.type
_entity_poly.pdbx_seq_one_letter_code
_entity_poly.pdbx_strand_id
1 'polypeptide(L)'
;MPRAAPRWPPLLLLLLLPLLPPPPPPPLARGAPARPGGGGPASALVVPTRLPGGAGELALHLSAFGRDFELRLAPDASFLAPEFKVERLGGSGGEAGGEQELRSCFFSGTVNGEPESLAAVSLCRGLSGSFLLDGEEFTIQPQGAGGSLHQPHRLQRWGPGRAAAAQAQPLPGAPEWEAEKGEGRRQEDDEQGKDEEAEGASEPPPTLGATSRTKRFVSEARFVETLLVADASMAAFYGADLQNHVLTLMSVAAHIYKHPSIRNSINLMVVKVLIVEDERWGPEVSDNGGLTLRNFCQWQRRFNQPSDRHPEHFDTAVLLTRQNFCGKEGLCDTLGVADIGTICDPSKSCSVIEDEGLQAAYTLAHELGHVLSMPHDDSKPCARLFGPLGKHHMMAPLFVHLNKTLPWSPCSAMYLTELLDGGHGDCLLDAPTSALPLPTGLPGRRALYELDQQCKQIFGLGFRHCPNTSAQDICAQLWCHMDGAEPLCHTKNGSLPWADGTPCGPGSLCLDGSCLPEEDVEKPKAVVDGGWSPWGPWGECSRTCGGGVQFSHRECEDPEPQNGGRYCLGRRAKYQSCHTEECPPDGKSFREQQCEKYNAYNYTDVDGNLLQWVPKYAGVSPRDRCKLFCRARGRSEFKVFEAKVIDGTLCGPETLAICVRGQCVKAGCDHVVDSPRKLDKCGVCGGKGNSCRKVSGSLNPSSYGYNDIVTIPAGATNIDVKQRSHPGIQNDGNYLALKTADGQYLLNGNLAISAVEQDILVKGTILKYSGSITSLERLQSFWPLPEPLTVQLLTAPGELFPPKVKYTFFVPNDVNFSIQSSKERATTNVIQPLLNAQWVLGDWSECSSSCGAGWQRRAVECRDPRGQASTTCDEALKPEDAKPCGSQLCAP
;
A
#
# COMPACT_ATOMS: atom_id res chain seq x y z
N MET A 1 -9.77 27.36 -50.34
CA MET A 1 -9.97 28.80 -50.48
C MET A 1 -10.24 29.38 -49.12
N PRO A 2 -9.47 30.34 -48.66
CA PRO A 2 -9.55 30.86 -47.28
C PRO A 2 -10.42 32.13 -47.22
N ARG A 3 -11.03 32.43 -46.08
CA ARG A 3 -11.52 33.79 -45.73
C ARG A 3 -11.15 34.08 -44.27
N ALA A 4 -10.37 34.95 -44.14
CA ALA A 4 -9.89 36.13 -43.47
C ALA A 4 -10.70 36.57 -42.23
N ALA A 5 -9.92 36.85 -41.16
CA ALA A 5 -10.33 37.56 -39.96
C ALA A 5 -10.41 39.08 -40.18
N PRO A 6 -11.08 39.82 -39.33
CA PRO A 6 -10.76 41.24 -39.14
C PRO A 6 -10.15 41.54 -37.76
N ARG A 7 -9.06 42.28 -37.79
CA ARG A 7 -8.43 42.95 -36.67
C ARG A 7 -9.22 44.20 -36.26
N TRP A 8 -9.28 44.50 -34.98
CA TRP A 8 -9.66 45.81 -34.43
C TRP A 8 -8.53 46.36 -33.54
N PRO A 9 -8.29 47.69 -33.56
CA PRO A 9 -7.11 48.33 -32.92
C PRO A 9 -7.41 48.78 -31.46
N PRO A 10 -6.36 49.10 -30.66
CA PRO A 10 -6.54 49.48 -29.24
C PRO A 10 -6.90 50.96 -29.11
N LEU A 11 -7.90 51.23 -28.27
CA LEU A 11 -8.20 52.61 -27.78
C LEU A 11 -7.37 52.88 -26.52
N LEU A 12 -6.60 53.98 -26.63
CA LEU A 12 -5.98 54.67 -25.53
C LEU A 12 -7.05 55.36 -24.68
N LEU A 13 -7.07 55.15 -23.39
CA LEU A 13 -7.76 56.00 -22.42
C LEU A 13 -6.81 56.50 -21.36
N LEU A 14 -6.41 57.79 -21.54
CA LEU A 14 -5.72 58.55 -20.54
C LEU A 14 -6.71 58.99 -19.45
N LEU A 15 -6.44 58.62 -18.19
CA LEU A 15 -7.07 59.23 -17.03
C LEU A 15 -6.01 59.73 -16.06
N LEU A 16 -6.02 61.06 -15.90
CA LEU A 16 -5.26 61.87 -14.99
C LEU A 16 -5.54 61.50 -13.50
N LEU A 17 -4.50 61.26 -12.74
CA LEU A 17 -4.52 61.25 -11.28
C LEU A 17 -3.52 62.29 -10.76
N PRO A 18 -3.86 63.10 -9.73
CA PRO A 18 -3.04 64.20 -9.27
C PRO A 18 -1.83 63.72 -8.44
N LEU A 19 -0.70 64.38 -8.71
CA LEU A 19 0.57 64.28 -7.97
C LEU A 19 0.43 64.73 -6.52
N LEU A 20 0.69 63.86 -5.57
CA LEU A 20 1.03 64.19 -4.18
C LEU A 20 2.55 64.27 -4.06
N PRO A 21 3.10 65.26 -3.33
CA PRO A 21 4.53 65.42 -3.18
C PRO A 21 5.15 64.40 -2.24
N PRO A 22 6.45 64.06 -2.45
CA PRO A 22 7.14 63.06 -1.61
C PRO A 22 7.43 63.64 -0.20
N PRO A 23 7.49 62.77 0.83
CA PRO A 23 7.84 63.17 2.20
C PRO A 23 9.32 63.54 2.29
N PRO A 24 9.71 64.42 3.20
CA PRO A 24 11.08 64.93 3.36
C PRO A 24 12.01 63.84 3.92
N PRO A 25 13.31 63.88 3.58
CA PRO A 25 14.28 62.92 4.10
C PRO A 25 14.54 63.11 5.60
N PRO A 26 14.82 62.01 6.37
CA PRO A 26 15.18 62.15 7.77
C PRO A 26 16.58 62.77 7.95
N PRO A 27 16.82 63.42 9.09
CA PRO A 27 18.07 64.18 9.30
C PRO A 27 19.27 63.22 9.48
N LEU A 28 20.39 63.62 8.88
CA LEU A 28 21.70 63.01 9.04
C LEU A 28 22.12 62.89 10.50
N ALA A 29 22.13 61.67 11.03
CA ALA A 29 22.77 61.40 12.30
C ALA A 29 24.29 61.31 12.12
N ARG A 30 25.01 62.03 12.90
CA ARG A 30 26.49 62.13 12.95
C ARG A 30 27.09 60.74 13.27
N GLY A 31 28.19 60.45 12.62
CA GLY A 31 28.94 59.24 12.68
C GLY A 31 29.23 58.67 14.05
N ALA A 32 28.92 57.38 14.20
CA ALA A 32 29.54 56.47 15.14
C ALA A 32 30.65 55.68 14.39
N PRO A 33 31.73 55.33 15.07
CA PRO A 33 32.86 54.69 14.40
C PRO A 33 32.50 53.30 13.85
N ALA A 34 33.07 52.99 12.69
CA ALA A 34 32.95 51.75 11.98
C ALA A 34 33.29 50.54 12.88
N ARG A 35 32.34 49.64 13.04
CA ARG A 35 32.61 48.31 13.57
C ARG A 35 33.29 47.49 12.46
N PRO A 36 34.32 46.69 12.81
CA PRO A 36 35.02 45.88 11.84
C PRO A 36 34.09 44.77 11.29
N GLY A 37 34.28 44.49 10.01
CA GLY A 37 33.46 43.63 9.18
C GLY A 37 33.31 42.20 9.63
N GLY A 38 32.32 41.56 9.04
CA GLY A 38 31.87 40.20 9.26
C GLY A 38 33.00 39.18 9.32
N GLY A 39 33.16 38.57 10.50
CA GLY A 39 33.99 37.42 10.68
C GLY A 39 33.13 36.15 10.56
N GLY A 40 33.55 35.23 9.72
CA GLY A 40 33.10 33.86 9.75
C GLY A 40 33.29 33.30 11.18
N PRO A 41 32.76 32.09 11.49
CA PRO A 41 32.84 31.52 12.84
C PRO A 41 34.29 31.50 13.30
N ALA A 42 34.51 32.11 14.48
CA ALA A 42 35.84 32.10 15.05
C ALA A 42 36.23 30.67 15.39
N SER A 43 37.32 30.16 14.84
CA SER A 43 37.79 28.80 15.11
C SER A 43 39.10 28.79 15.89
N ALA A 44 39.22 27.88 16.87
CA ALA A 44 40.41 27.68 17.66
C ALA A 44 40.77 26.17 17.69
N LEU A 45 42.06 25.88 17.77
CA LEU A 45 42.54 24.52 18.03
C LEU A 45 42.66 24.33 19.55
N VAL A 46 42.00 23.29 20.05
CA VAL A 46 42.02 22.94 21.49
C VAL A 46 42.43 21.49 21.71
N VAL A 47 43.08 21.19 22.80
CA VAL A 47 43.32 19.82 23.23
C VAL A 47 42.51 19.63 24.53
N PRO A 48 41.45 18.80 24.51
CA PRO A 48 40.65 18.54 25.67
C PRO A 48 41.49 17.91 26.79
N THR A 49 41.38 18.38 28.01
CA THR A 49 42.03 17.76 29.19
C THR A 49 40.96 17.17 30.10
N ARG A 50 41.16 15.94 30.54
CA ARG A 50 40.26 15.28 31.47
C ARG A 50 40.50 15.76 32.88
N LEU A 51 39.45 16.21 33.55
CA LEU A 51 39.43 16.61 34.95
C LEU A 51 39.01 15.41 35.84
N PRO A 52 39.39 15.41 37.15
CA PRO A 52 38.87 14.42 38.10
C PRO A 52 37.35 14.63 38.25
N GLY A 53 36.54 13.65 37.91
CA GLY A 53 35.09 13.62 38.06
C GLY A 53 34.60 12.59 39.05
N GLY A 54 33.36 12.64 39.47
CA GLY A 54 32.68 11.66 40.30
C GLY A 54 32.54 10.29 39.60
N ALA A 55 32.18 9.25 40.35
CA ALA A 55 31.95 7.94 39.79
C ALA A 55 30.82 7.95 38.74
N GLY A 56 31.18 7.77 37.44
CA GLY A 56 30.25 7.77 36.34
C GLY A 56 30.10 9.13 35.59
N GLU A 57 30.80 10.16 35.98
CA GLU A 57 30.80 11.49 35.34
C GLU A 57 32.13 11.72 34.60
N LEU A 58 32.03 12.23 33.36
CA LEU A 58 33.16 12.67 32.55
C LEU A 58 33.27 14.18 32.62
N ALA A 59 34.37 14.68 33.21
CA ALA A 59 34.66 16.11 33.22
C ALA A 59 35.79 16.43 32.23
N LEU A 60 35.56 17.36 31.30
CA LEU A 60 36.51 17.81 30.30
C LEU A 60 36.72 19.33 30.42
N HIS A 61 37.99 19.75 30.30
CA HIS A 61 38.34 21.17 30.25
C HIS A 61 38.89 21.55 28.87
N LEU A 62 38.40 22.66 28.31
CA LEU A 62 38.78 23.25 27.06
C LEU A 62 39.10 24.73 27.28
N SER A 63 40.16 25.24 26.69
CA SER A 63 40.49 26.68 26.69
C SER A 63 40.54 27.21 25.30
N ALA A 64 39.65 28.16 24.94
CA ALA A 64 39.60 28.84 23.66
C ALA A 64 38.93 30.18 23.72
N PHE A 65 39.24 31.06 22.78
CA PHE A 65 38.66 32.40 22.66
C PHE A 65 38.82 33.27 23.92
N GLY A 66 39.84 32.99 24.71
CA GLY A 66 40.09 33.70 26.03
C GLY A 66 39.13 33.29 27.13
N ARG A 67 38.45 32.10 26.98
CA ARG A 67 37.50 31.53 27.95
C ARG A 67 37.89 30.10 28.26
N ASP A 68 37.54 29.65 29.45
CA ASP A 68 37.67 28.25 29.89
C ASP A 68 36.27 27.61 29.93
N PHE A 69 36.18 26.39 29.40
CA PHE A 69 34.95 25.59 29.35
C PHE A 69 35.20 24.30 30.17
N GLU A 70 34.45 24.11 31.20
CA GLU A 70 34.40 22.87 31.98
C GLU A 70 33.10 22.13 31.59
N LEU A 71 33.20 21.09 30.78
CA LEU A 71 32.06 20.25 30.42
C LEU A 71 31.92 19.13 31.45
N ARG A 72 30.80 19.11 32.17
CA ARG A 72 30.44 18.00 33.08
C ARG A 72 29.37 17.17 32.40
N LEU A 73 29.74 15.93 32.02
CA LEU A 73 29.02 15.09 31.10
C LEU A 73 28.67 13.76 31.78
N ALA A 74 27.42 13.35 31.68
CA ALA A 74 26.95 12.01 32.04
C ALA A 74 26.74 11.17 30.79
N PRO A 75 26.92 9.85 30.82
CA PRO A 75 26.57 9.00 29.69
C PRO A 75 25.10 9.16 29.35
N ASP A 76 24.81 9.48 28.11
CA ASP A 76 23.46 9.69 27.62
C ASP A 76 23.29 9.06 26.25
N ALA A 77 22.67 7.89 26.21
CA ALA A 77 22.27 7.16 25.02
C ALA A 77 20.75 7.23 24.79
N SER A 78 20.03 8.16 25.44
CA SER A 78 18.57 8.24 25.41
C SER A 78 17.99 8.51 24.02
N PHE A 79 18.77 9.07 23.13
CA PHE A 79 18.41 9.29 21.73
C PHE A 79 18.65 8.06 20.83
N LEU A 80 19.35 7.03 21.32
CA LEU A 80 19.45 5.73 20.67
C LEU A 80 18.29 4.87 21.15
N ALA A 81 17.50 4.36 20.24
CA ALA A 81 16.41 3.45 20.57
C ALA A 81 16.94 2.28 21.45
N PRO A 82 16.19 1.84 22.47
CA PRO A 82 16.64 0.80 23.40
C PRO A 82 17.01 -0.53 22.74
N GLU A 83 16.47 -0.79 21.57
CA GLU A 83 16.50 -2.07 20.86
C GLU A 83 17.20 -2.02 19.50
N PHE A 84 17.94 -0.92 19.21
CA PHE A 84 18.72 -0.80 17.98
C PHE A 84 19.74 -1.92 17.84
N LYS A 85 19.73 -2.62 16.69
CA LYS A 85 20.66 -3.70 16.37
C LYS A 85 21.27 -3.54 14.98
N VAL A 86 22.60 -3.67 14.91
CA VAL A 86 23.34 -3.96 13.70
C VAL A 86 23.83 -5.40 13.80
N GLU A 87 23.32 -6.27 12.95
CA GLU A 87 23.72 -7.67 12.92
C GLU A 87 24.73 -7.91 11.79
N ARG A 88 25.83 -8.60 12.08
CA ARG A 88 26.83 -9.05 11.11
C ARG A 88 26.71 -10.55 10.92
N LEU A 89 26.50 -11.01 9.70
CA LEU A 89 26.35 -12.42 9.37
C LEU A 89 27.64 -12.96 8.73
N GLY A 90 28.24 -13.98 9.35
CA GLY A 90 29.41 -14.69 8.82
C GLY A 90 30.76 -14.23 9.29
N GLY A 91 30.87 -13.20 10.11
CA GLY A 91 32.12 -12.80 10.76
C GLY A 91 32.60 -13.84 11.81
N SER A 92 33.87 -14.16 11.79
CA SER A 92 34.46 -15.03 12.81
C SER A 92 34.39 -14.36 14.18
N GLY A 93 33.33 -14.66 14.96
CA GLY A 93 33.28 -14.53 16.40
C GLY A 93 33.78 -13.22 17.01
N GLY A 94 33.34 -12.09 16.56
CA GLY A 94 33.47 -10.83 17.27
C GLY A 94 32.16 -10.54 18.00
N GLU A 95 32.19 -10.78 19.30
CA GLU A 95 31.09 -10.59 20.24
C GLU A 95 30.39 -9.23 20.13
N ALA A 96 29.17 -9.15 20.64
CA ALA A 96 28.32 -8.00 20.99
C ALA A 96 29.02 -6.79 21.69
N GLY A 97 30.32 -6.62 21.55
CA GLY A 97 31.12 -5.52 22.12
C GLY A 97 30.86 -4.17 21.44
N GLY A 98 30.53 -4.13 20.14
CA GLY A 98 30.38 -2.90 19.41
C GLY A 98 29.12 -2.10 19.78
N GLU A 99 28.06 -2.75 20.20
CA GLU A 99 26.77 -2.12 20.55
C GLU A 99 26.85 -1.45 21.94
N GLN A 100 27.51 -2.08 22.87
CA GLN A 100 27.72 -1.55 24.20
C GLN A 100 28.78 -0.43 24.19
N GLU A 101 29.75 -0.50 23.28
CA GLU A 101 30.76 0.51 23.05
C GLU A 101 30.14 1.78 22.41
N LEU A 102 29.22 1.63 21.46
CA LEU A 102 28.48 2.75 20.89
C LEU A 102 27.57 3.45 21.91
N ARG A 103 26.89 2.71 22.78
CA ARG A 103 26.04 3.29 23.83
C ARG A 103 26.85 3.99 24.92
N SER A 104 28.09 3.57 25.13
CA SER A 104 28.96 4.13 26.17
C SER A 104 29.74 5.38 25.72
N CYS A 105 29.70 5.73 24.42
CA CYS A 105 30.52 6.83 23.93
C CYS A 105 29.75 8.15 23.70
N PHE A 106 28.44 8.20 24.01
CA PHE A 106 27.65 9.42 23.98
C PHE A 106 27.45 10.01 25.36
N PHE A 107 27.53 11.33 25.45
CA PHE A 107 27.46 12.06 26.70
C PHE A 107 26.64 13.34 26.51
N SER A 108 25.81 13.65 27.50
CA SER A 108 25.16 14.95 27.63
C SER A 108 25.44 15.58 29.01
N GLY A 109 25.31 16.87 29.11
CA GLY A 109 25.55 17.53 30.37
C GLY A 109 25.57 19.05 30.30
N THR A 110 26.27 19.67 31.25
CA THR A 110 26.35 21.12 31.43
C THR A 110 27.73 21.66 31.19
N VAL A 111 27.85 22.97 30.93
CA VAL A 111 29.10 23.68 30.75
C VAL A 111 29.24 24.69 31.85
N ASN A 112 30.43 24.73 32.51
CA ASN A 112 30.76 25.60 33.62
C ASN A 112 29.77 25.54 34.81
N GLY A 113 29.00 24.46 34.93
CA GLY A 113 27.97 24.32 35.96
C GLY A 113 26.74 25.23 35.80
N GLU A 114 26.60 25.89 34.66
CA GLU A 114 25.45 26.74 34.38
C GLU A 114 24.19 25.92 34.02
N PRO A 115 23.06 26.11 34.72
CA PRO A 115 21.84 25.31 34.50
C PRO A 115 21.20 25.48 33.11
N GLU A 116 21.41 26.61 32.45
CA GLU A 116 20.87 26.90 31.13
C GLU A 116 21.82 26.52 29.99
N SER A 117 22.98 25.95 30.33
CA SER A 117 23.93 25.41 29.36
C SER A 117 23.59 23.97 29.00
N LEU A 118 23.88 23.58 27.75
CA LEU A 118 23.67 22.22 27.27
C LEU A 118 24.92 21.75 26.52
N ALA A 119 25.40 20.56 26.82
CA ALA A 119 26.45 19.90 26.03
C ALA A 119 25.96 18.51 25.54
N ALA A 120 26.15 18.22 24.27
CA ALA A 120 25.88 16.91 23.67
C ALA A 120 27.09 16.52 22.81
N VAL A 121 27.82 15.52 23.23
CA VAL A 121 29.09 15.13 22.60
C VAL A 121 29.23 13.60 22.48
N SER A 122 29.99 13.17 21.49
CA SER A 122 30.38 11.80 21.29
C SER A 122 31.89 11.64 21.44
N LEU A 123 32.30 10.55 22.07
CA LEU A 123 33.71 10.11 22.21
C LEU A 123 34.03 8.87 21.37
N CYS A 124 33.12 8.40 20.51
CA CYS A 124 33.27 7.18 19.72
C CYS A 124 34.52 7.20 18.79
N ARG A 125 34.84 8.35 18.25
CA ARG A 125 36.03 8.58 17.39
C ARG A 125 36.70 9.93 17.70
N GLY A 126 37.04 10.21 18.99
CA GLY A 126 37.45 11.52 19.46
C GLY A 126 36.29 12.40 19.90
N LEU A 127 36.58 13.52 20.54
CA LEU A 127 35.55 14.42 21.04
C LEU A 127 34.89 15.18 19.89
N SER A 128 33.64 14.86 19.59
CA SER A 128 32.81 15.55 18.57
C SER A 128 31.43 15.85 19.10
N GLY A 129 30.88 16.99 18.75
CA GLY A 129 29.55 17.40 19.17
C GLY A 129 29.39 18.93 19.29
N SER A 130 28.40 19.37 20.06
CA SER A 130 28.14 20.78 20.30
C SER A 130 27.83 21.05 21.77
N PHE A 131 28.08 22.28 22.19
CA PHE A 131 27.61 22.78 23.48
C PHE A 131 27.17 24.24 23.38
N LEU A 132 26.21 24.61 24.23
CA LEU A 132 25.61 25.91 24.33
C LEU A 132 26.00 26.56 25.68
N LEU A 133 26.52 27.78 25.64
CA LEU A 133 26.84 28.58 26.83
C LEU A 133 26.58 30.05 26.56
N ASP A 134 25.89 30.76 27.44
CA ASP A 134 25.55 32.20 27.35
C ASP A 134 24.83 32.57 26.02
N GLY A 135 24.04 31.65 25.47
CA GLY A 135 23.35 31.84 24.18
C GLY A 135 24.26 31.73 22.95
N GLU A 136 25.51 31.34 23.12
CA GLU A 136 26.47 31.07 22.06
C GLU A 136 26.61 29.56 21.85
N GLU A 137 26.58 29.10 20.60
CA GLU A 137 26.81 27.69 20.27
C GLU A 137 28.27 27.45 19.89
N PHE A 138 28.83 26.35 20.41
CA PHE A 138 30.19 25.90 20.15
C PHE A 138 30.15 24.51 19.58
N THR A 139 30.80 24.26 18.44
CA THR A 139 30.93 22.93 17.87
C THR A 139 32.38 22.47 17.98
N ILE A 140 32.59 21.20 18.38
CA ILE A 140 33.92 20.61 18.53
C ILE A 140 34.07 19.36 17.65
N GLN A 141 35.19 19.26 16.98
CA GLN A 141 35.49 18.14 16.06
C GLN A 141 36.98 17.77 16.14
N PRO A 142 37.34 16.46 16.12
CA PRO A 142 38.74 16.02 16.08
C PRO A 142 39.41 16.41 14.77
N GLN A 143 40.69 16.78 14.83
CA GLN A 143 41.53 16.99 13.66
C GLN A 143 42.42 15.77 13.44
N GLY A 144 42.06 14.89 12.54
CA GLY A 144 42.84 13.68 12.18
C GLY A 144 42.11 12.36 12.51
N ALA A 145 42.53 11.28 11.87
CA ALA A 145 41.89 9.96 11.92
C ALA A 145 42.11 9.13 13.20
N GLY A 146 42.78 9.66 14.23
CA GLY A 146 43.28 8.86 15.34
C GLY A 146 42.36 8.71 16.59
N GLY A 147 41.22 9.36 16.66
CA GLY A 147 40.18 9.15 17.69
C GLY A 147 40.56 9.38 19.16
N SER A 148 41.74 9.96 19.47
CA SER A 148 42.19 10.19 20.83
C SER A 148 41.85 11.60 21.36
N LEU A 149 41.40 11.72 22.61
CA LEU A 149 41.20 13.00 23.33
C LEU A 149 42.47 13.87 23.36
N HIS A 150 43.66 13.29 23.29
CA HIS A 150 44.96 13.99 23.32
C HIS A 150 45.35 14.60 21.98
N GLN A 151 44.53 14.46 20.95
CA GLN A 151 44.79 15.09 19.64
C GLN A 151 44.15 16.49 19.58
N PRO A 152 44.66 17.37 18.69
CA PRO A 152 44.02 18.67 18.47
C PRO A 152 42.58 18.55 17.97
N HIS A 153 41.67 19.26 18.56
CA HIS A 153 40.27 19.38 18.14
C HIS A 153 40.03 20.80 17.64
N ARG A 154 39.23 20.97 16.62
CA ARG A 154 38.77 22.26 16.13
C ARG A 154 37.53 22.65 16.89
N LEU A 155 37.61 23.73 17.67
CA LEU A 155 36.46 24.36 18.31
C LEU A 155 36.03 25.58 17.49
N GLN A 156 34.77 25.60 17.07
CA GLN A 156 34.17 26.71 16.35
C GLN A 156 33.12 27.39 17.22
N ARG A 157 33.12 28.71 17.23
CA ARG A 157 32.17 29.54 17.97
C ARG A 157 31.18 30.15 16.98
N TRP A 158 29.91 29.97 17.24
CA TRP A 158 28.82 30.54 16.47
C TRP A 158 28.20 31.68 17.26
N GLY A 159 27.98 32.86 16.67
CA GLY A 159 27.45 34.01 17.35
C GLY A 159 25.98 33.89 17.75
N PRO A 160 25.44 34.78 18.60
CA PRO A 160 24.13 34.63 19.26
C PRO A 160 22.87 34.67 18.37
N GLY A 161 23.02 34.49 17.07
CA GLY A 161 21.87 34.47 16.13
C GLY A 161 21.18 33.09 15.96
N ARG A 162 21.80 32.01 16.39
CA ARG A 162 21.24 30.63 16.16
C ARG A 162 20.43 30.13 17.37
N ALA A 163 20.74 30.52 18.58
CA ALA A 163 20.03 30.04 19.77
C ALA A 163 18.67 30.71 20.00
N ALA A 164 18.46 31.91 19.47
CA ALA A 164 17.18 32.62 19.60
C ALA A 164 16.04 32.07 18.73
N ALA A 165 16.34 31.22 17.78
CA ALA A 165 15.32 30.55 16.93
C ALA A 165 14.72 29.27 17.57
N ALA A 166 15.31 28.79 18.67
CA ALA A 166 14.83 27.60 19.37
C ALA A 166 13.94 27.90 20.59
N GLN A 167 13.79 29.19 20.98
CA GLN A 167 12.80 29.58 21.97
C GLN A 167 11.46 29.81 21.25
N ALA A 168 10.60 28.81 21.36
CA ALA A 168 9.21 28.90 20.92
C ALA A 168 8.55 30.14 21.56
N GLN A 169 8.22 31.12 20.74
CA GLN A 169 7.29 32.16 21.14
C GLN A 169 5.93 31.49 21.41
N PRO A 170 5.25 31.79 22.54
CA PRO A 170 3.90 31.30 22.75
C PRO A 170 2.99 31.89 21.67
N LEU A 171 2.28 31.03 20.96
CA LEU A 171 1.23 31.37 20.02
C LEU A 171 0.15 32.20 20.75
N PRO A 172 -0.23 33.40 20.29
CA PRO A 172 -1.40 34.08 20.78
C PRO A 172 -2.65 33.40 20.25
N GLY A 173 -3.45 32.82 21.14
CA GLY A 173 -4.81 32.42 20.86
C GLY A 173 -5.13 30.93 20.88
N ALA A 174 -4.66 30.18 21.87
CA ALA A 174 -5.36 28.94 22.25
C ALA A 174 -6.43 29.31 23.31
N PRO A 175 -7.69 28.91 23.16
CA PRO A 175 -8.66 29.11 24.24
C PRO A 175 -8.30 28.18 25.40
N GLU A 176 -8.02 28.79 26.55
CA GLU A 176 -7.91 28.10 27.82
C GLU A 176 -9.23 27.40 28.15
N TRP A 177 -9.17 26.09 28.37
CA TRP A 177 -10.23 25.35 28.99
C TRP A 177 -10.11 25.52 30.49
N GLU A 178 -10.74 26.55 31.03
CA GLU A 178 -10.96 26.65 32.46
C GLU A 178 -11.96 25.57 32.90
N ALA A 179 -11.54 24.77 33.85
CA ALA A 179 -12.39 23.86 34.57
C ALA A 179 -13.25 24.69 35.58
N GLU A 180 -14.43 25.12 35.17
CA GLU A 180 -15.41 25.66 36.10
C GLU A 180 -16.03 24.54 36.92
N LYS A 181 -15.80 24.62 38.23
CA LYS A 181 -16.59 24.01 39.25
C LYS A 181 -17.96 24.71 39.30
N GLY A 182 -18.95 24.09 38.74
CA GLY A 182 -20.35 24.51 38.85
C GLY A 182 -20.98 23.98 40.11
N GLU A 183 -21.21 24.84 41.10
CA GLU A 183 -22.20 24.64 42.16
C GLU A 183 -23.62 24.79 41.62
N GLY A 184 -24.49 23.95 42.15
CA GLY A 184 -25.81 23.66 41.68
C GLY A 184 -26.84 24.77 41.68
N ARG A 185 -27.84 24.59 40.87
CA ARG A 185 -29.22 24.97 41.20
C ARG A 185 -30.22 24.04 40.53
N ARG A 186 -31.03 23.39 41.39
CA ARG A 186 -32.21 22.60 41.02
C ARG A 186 -33.26 23.51 40.40
N GLN A 187 -33.97 22.99 39.42
CA GLN A 187 -35.44 23.16 39.29
C GLN A 187 -35.98 21.86 38.72
N GLU A 188 -36.93 21.38 39.49
CA GLU A 188 -37.84 20.24 39.30
C GLU A 188 -38.82 20.61 38.18
N ASP A 189 -39.22 19.60 37.38
CA ASP A 189 -40.62 19.35 37.10
C ASP A 189 -40.78 17.92 36.53
N ASP A 190 -41.69 17.25 37.17
CA ASP A 190 -42.27 15.94 37.08
C ASP A 190 -42.70 15.44 35.70
N GLU A 191 -42.65 14.13 35.43
CA GLU A 191 -43.71 13.14 35.45
C GLU A 191 -43.22 11.73 35.09
N GLN A 192 -43.28 10.85 36.01
CA GLN A 192 -43.92 9.56 36.19
C GLN A 192 -43.98 8.57 35.02
N GLY A 193 -43.56 7.36 35.36
CA GLY A 193 -44.09 6.12 34.81
C GLY A 193 -43.13 4.93 34.77
N LYS A 194 -42.86 4.33 35.91
CA LYS A 194 -43.01 2.92 36.37
C LYS A 194 -42.33 1.79 35.55
N ASP A 195 -41.41 1.19 36.29
CA ASP A 195 -41.26 -0.25 36.73
C ASP A 195 -41.12 -1.28 35.60
N GLU A 196 -40.03 -2.04 35.61
CA GLU A 196 -39.83 -3.30 36.36
C GLU A 196 -38.41 -3.88 36.14
N GLU A 197 -37.86 -4.17 37.30
CA GLU A 197 -37.00 -5.28 37.71
C GLU A 197 -35.74 -5.73 36.96
N ALA A 198 -34.71 -5.70 37.79
CA ALA A 198 -33.39 -6.23 37.62
C ALA A 198 -33.34 -7.77 37.68
N GLU A 199 -32.52 -8.38 36.85
CA GLU A 199 -31.75 -9.56 37.26
C GLU A 199 -30.35 -9.51 36.66
N GLY A 200 -29.41 -9.84 37.54
CA GLY A 200 -27.97 -9.72 37.29
C GLY A 200 -27.46 -10.68 36.20
N ALA A 201 -26.61 -10.14 35.38
CA ALA A 201 -25.73 -10.95 34.53
C ALA A 201 -24.31 -10.40 34.58
N SER A 202 -23.46 -11.28 35.02
CA SER A 202 -21.99 -11.21 35.02
C SER A 202 -21.40 -10.53 33.79
N GLU A 203 -20.39 -9.69 34.02
CA GLU A 203 -19.54 -9.12 32.97
C GLU A 203 -19.00 -10.21 32.03
N PRO A 204 -19.14 -10.06 30.72
CA PRO A 204 -18.38 -10.86 29.74
C PRO A 204 -16.93 -10.38 29.69
N PRO A 205 -15.97 -11.30 29.44
CA PRO A 205 -14.55 -10.97 29.34
C PRO A 205 -14.29 -9.98 28.19
N PRO A 206 -13.21 -9.20 28.25
CA PRO A 206 -12.91 -8.16 27.25
C PRO A 206 -12.76 -8.82 25.87
N THR A 207 -13.71 -8.54 25.00
CA THR A 207 -13.61 -8.90 23.57
C THR A 207 -12.46 -8.15 22.94
N LEU A 208 -11.53 -8.93 22.40
CA LEU A 208 -10.44 -8.48 21.53
C LEU A 208 -10.90 -7.36 20.57
N GLY A 209 -10.11 -6.30 20.61
CA GLY A 209 -9.94 -5.24 19.64
C GLY A 209 -10.99 -5.09 18.55
N ALA A 210 -11.88 -4.12 18.75
CA ALA A 210 -12.53 -3.48 17.62
C ALA A 210 -11.42 -2.92 16.71
N THR A 211 -11.20 -3.55 15.56
CA THR A 211 -10.39 -3.00 14.48
C THR A 211 -10.85 -1.56 14.25
N SER A 212 -9.95 -0.62 14.51
CA SER A 212 -10.12 0.79 14.22
C SER A 212 -10.61 0.89 12.77
N ARG A 213 -11.80 1.46 12.58
CA ARG A 213 -12.31 1.76 11.25
C ARG A 213 -11.35 2.75 10.64
N THR A 214 -10.57 2.32 9.66
CA THR A 214 -9.69 3.18 8.89
C THR A 214 -10.46 4.39 8.39
N LYS A 215 -10.01 5.58 8.76
CA LYS A 215 -10.60 6.85 8.33
C LYS A 215 -10.28 7.01 6.85
N ARG A 216 -11.26 6.81 5.97
CA ARG A 216 -11.11 6.85 4.52
C ARG A 216 -10.85 8.26 4.01
N PHE A 217 -10.01 8.41 2.97
CA PHE A 217 -9.65 9.68 2.34
C PHE A 217 -9.08 10.69 3.34
N VAL A 218 -8.37 10.18 4.32
CA VAL A 218 -7.67 10.96 5.33
C VAL A 218 -6.18 10.88 5.03
N SER A 219 -5.54 12.03 4.86
CA SER A 219 -4.09 12.12 4.86
C SER A 219 -3.63 11.90 6.29
N GLU A 220 -2.91 10.83 6.52
CA GLU A 220 -2.27 10.48 7.80
C GLU A 220 -0.79 10.28 7.55
N ALA A 221 0.03 10.55 8.55
CA ALA A 221 1.45 10.24 8.47
C ALA A 221 1.63 8.72 8.28
N ARG A 222 2.46 8.36 7.31
CA ARG A 222 2.81 6.97 7.01
C ARG A 222 4.26 6.76 7.34
N PHE A 223 4.56 5.63 7.95
CA PHE A 223 5.89 5.21 8.35
C PHE A 223 6.21 3.92 7.60
N VAL A 224 7.24 3.94 6.77
CA VAL A 224 7.70 2.78 6.01
C VAL A 224 8.86 2.16 6.78
N GLU A 225 8.58 1.13 7.57
CA GLU A 225 9.57 0.40 8.34
C GLU A 225 10.43 -0.45 7.40
N THR A 226 11.73 -0.17 7.38
CA THR A 226 12.64 -0.74 6.37
C THR A 226 13.76 -1.54 7.01
N LEU A 227 13.93 -2.78 6.53
CA LEU A 227 15.15 -3.56 6.71
C LEU A 227 16.15 -3.21 5.60
N LEU A 228 17.35 -2.77 5.96
CA LEU A 228 18.46 -2.59 5.01
C LEU A 228 19.43 -3.77 5.11
N VAL A 229 19.76 -4.36 3.97
CA VAL A 229 20.72 -5.47 3.86
C VAL A 229 21.85 -5.05 2.93
N ALA A 230 23.09 -5.16 3.39
CA ALA A 230 24.28 -4.98 2.58
C ALA A 230 24.99 -6.32 2.41
N ASP A 231 25.26 -6.73 1.18
CA ASP A 231 25.91 -8.00 0.88
C ASP A 231 27.44 -7.99 1.09
N ALA A 232 28.08 -9.12 0.86
CA ALA A 232 29.51 -9.28 1.05
C ALA A 232 30.34 -8.37 0.11
N SER A 233 29.81 -8.05 -1.08
CA SER A 233 30.48 -7.14 -2.03
C SER A 233 30.53 -5.71 -1.47
N MET A 234 29.45 -5.26 -0.83
CA MET A 234 29.38 -3.99 -0.11
C MET A 234 30.32 -3.96 1.08
N ALA A 235 30.32 -5.05 1.89
CA ALA A 235 31.17 -5.17 3.08
C ALA A 235 32.66 -5.13 2.70
N ALA A 236 33.06 -5.81 1.64
CA ALA A 236 34.42 -5.81 1.12
C ALA A 236 34.87 -4.43 0.61
N PHE A 237 33.96 -3.66 -0.02
CA PHE A 237 34.29 -2.38 -0.61
C PHE A 237 34.38 -1.24 0.41
N TYR A 238 33.38 -1.11 1.28
CA TYR A 238 33.28 0.01 2.24
C TYR A 238 33.89 -0.26 3.61
N GLY A 239 34.06 -1.52 3.99
CA GLY A 239 34.63 -1.91 5.27
C GLY A 239 33.94 -1.24 6.47
N ALA A 240 34.69 -0.46 7.23
CA ALA A 240 34.16 0.21 8.44
C ALA A 240 33.17 1.35 8.15
N ASP A 241 33.16 1.90 6.93
CA ASP A 241 32.30 2.99 6.53
C ASP A 241 30.94 2.53 5.97
N LEU A 242 30.76 1.21 5.79
CA LEU A 242 29.56 0.64 5.17
C LEU A 242 28.27 1.09 5.87
N GLN A 243 28.18 0.99 7.17
CA GLN A 243 26.98 1.37 7.92
C GLN A 243 26.63 2.85 7.71
N ASN A 244 27.63 3.72 7.73
CA ASN A 244 27.43 5.15 7.51
C ASN A 244 26.98 5.43 6.07
N HIS A 245 27.53 4.72 5.10
CA HIS A 245 27.12 4.82 3.69
C HIS A 245 25.65 4.41 3.50
N VAL A 246 25.27 3.22 3.95
CA VAL A 246 23.91 2.67 3.83
C VAL A 246 22.87 3.60 4.48
N LEU A 247 23.13 4.12 5.66
CA LEU A 247 22.25 5.08 6.34
C LEU A 247 22.21 6.44 5.63
N THR A 248 23.30 6.83 4.97
CA THR A 248 23.32 8.07 4.17
C THR A 248 22.45 7.93 2.92
N LEU A 249 22.51 6.79 2.21
CA LEU A 249 21.62 6.51 1.09
C LEU A 249 20.14 6.63 1.50
N MET A 250 19.78 6.02 2.62
CA MET A 250 18.43 6.08 3.15
C MET A 250 18.02 7.49 3.59
N SER A 251 18.95 8.28 4.14
CA SER A 251 18.70 9.68 4.49
C SER A 251 18.34 10.54 3.27
N VAL A 252 19.07 10.38 2.18
CA VAL A 252 18.78 11.09 0.92
C VAL A 252 17.42 10.65 0.36
N ALA A 253 17.15 9.34 0.30
CA ALA A 253 15.86 8.83 -0.14
C ALA A 253 14.71 9.36 0.73
N ALA A 254 14.87 9.36 2.05
CA ALA A 254 13.87 9.89 2.98
C ALA A 254 13.58 11.38 2.76
N HIS A 255 14.60 12.17 2.39
CA HIS A 255 14.41 13.58 2.05
C HIS A 255 13.57 13.75 0.79
N ILE A 256 13.80 12.93 -0.24
CA ILE A 256 13.02 12.91 -1.48
C ILE A 256 11.55 12.60 -1.21
N TYR A 257 11.24 11.63 -0.33
CA TYR A 257 9.89 11.26 0.05
C TYR A 257 9.15 12.29 0.91
N LYS A 258 9.86 13.25 1.50
CA LYS A 258 9.26 14.39 2.22
C LYS A 258 8.88 15.55 1.31
N HIS A 259 9.24 15.49 0.02
CA HIS A 259 8.90 16.57 -0.91
C HIS A 259 7.38 16.65 -1.16
N PRO A 260 6.77 17.86 -1.13
CA PRO A 260 5.31 18.03 -1.22
C PRO A 260 4.70 17.51 -2.53
N SER A 261 5.48 17.42 -3.62
CA SER A 261 4.99 16.85 -4.89
C SER A 261 4.47 15.43 -4.81
N ILE A 262 4.86 14.66 -3.77
CA ILE A 262 4.32 13.30 -3.52
C ILE A 262 2.86 13.32 -3.01
N ARG A 263 2.37 14.48 -2.58
CA ARG A 263 1.01 14.74 -2.06
C ARG A 263 0.57 13.85 -0.90
N ASN A 264 1.50 13.29 -0.15
CA ASN A 264 1.26 12.42 1.01
C ASN A 264 2.38 12.60 2.03
N SER A 265 2.08 12.33 3.30
CA SER A 265 3.08 12.34 4.38
C SER A 265 3.73 10.96 4.50
N ILE A 266 4.87 10.76 3.87
CA ILE A 266 5.62 9.49 3.88
C ILE A 266 6.91 9.68 4.67
N ASN A 267 7.15 8.82 5.65
CA ASN A 267 8.35 8.82 6.47
C ASN A 267 9.05 7.47 6.30
N LEU A 268 10.24 7.47 5.70
CA LEU A 268 11.06 6.27 5.61
C LEU A 268 11.81 6.09 6.93
N MET A 269 11.70 4.92 7.52
CA MET A 269 12.30 4.58 8.82
C MET A 269 13.15 3.32 8.69
N VAL A 270 14.36 3.31 9.26
CA VAL A 270 15.21 2.12 9.28
C VAL A 270 15.08 1.46 10.65
N VAL A 271 14.56 0.25 10.67
CA VAL A 271 14.39 -0.53 11.91
C VAL A 271 15.54 -1.50 12.16
N LYS A 272 16.16 -1.99 11.08
CA LYS A 272 17.28 -2.93 11.19
C LYS A 272 18.25 -2.80 10.02
N VAL A 273 19.54 -3.01 10.29
CA VAL A 273 20.59 -3.16 9.27
C VAL A 273 21.24 -4.53 9.44
N LEU A 274 21.30 -5.30 8.36
CA LEU A 274 22.04 -6.57 8.28
C LEU A 274 23.23 -6.39 7.34
N ILE A 275 24.42 -6.69 7.84
CA ILE A 275 25.65 -6.70 7.06
C ILE A 275 26.06 -8.16 6.87
N VAL A 276 26.10 -8.61 5.62
CA VAL A 276 26.55 -9.96 5.25
C VAL A 276 28.04 -9.88 4.95
N GLU A 277 28.87 -10.47 5.78
CA GLU A 277 30.32 -10.51 5.60
C GLU A 277 30.78 -11.75 4.81
N ASP A 278 29.99 -12.80 4.77
CA ASP A 278 30.24 -14.05 4.04
C ASP A 278 29.01 -14.43 3.21
N GLU A 279 29.20 -14.56 1.89
CA GLU A 279 28.15 -14.89 0.92
C GLU A 279 27.29 -16.11 1.29
N ARG A 280 27.88 -17.09 2.02
CA ARG A 280 27.17 -18.30 2.46
C ARG A 280 25.99 -18.01 3.40
N TRP A 281 25.99 -16.88 4.06
CA TRP A 281 24.92 -16.46 4.99
C TRP A 281 23.92 -15.48 4.36
N GLY A 282 24.29 -14.93 3.18
CA GLY A 282 23.49 -13.96 2.44
C GLY A 282 22.42 -14.58 1.53
N PRO A 283 21.68 -13.75 0.82
CA PRO A 283 20.89 -14.17 -0.33
C PRO A 283 21.81 -14.50 -1.50
N GLU A 284 21.39 -15.40 -2.38
CA GLU A 284 22.10 -15.68 -3.62
C GLU A 284 21.92 -14.48 -4.58
N VAL A 285 23.01 -13.80 -4.90
CA VAL A 285 23.07 -12.64 -5.80
C VAL A 285 23.67 -13.06 -7.14
N SER A 286 23.03 -12.70 -8.23
CA SER A 286 23.47 -12.98 -9.61
C SER A 286 23.40 -11.72 -10.47
N ASP A 287 23.93 -11.79 -11.68
CA ASP A 287 23.79 -10.74 -12.70
C ASP A 287 22.36 -10.53 -13.20
N ASN A 288 21.45 -11.47 -12.90
CA ASN A 288 20.04 -11.35 -13.21
C ASN A 288 19.28 -10.73 -12.03
N GLY A 289 18.95 -9.44 -12.13
CA GLY A 289 18.27 -8.68 -11.08
C GLY A 289 16.92 -9.29 -10.66
N GLY A 290 16.12 -9.84 -11.59
CA GLY A 290 14.83 -10.46 -11.27
C GLY A 290 14.97 -11.81 -10.53
N LEU A 291 16.08 -12.56 -10.76
CA LEU A 291 16.38 -13.76 -9.99
C LEU A 291 16.84 -13.37 -8.57
N THR A 292 17.75 -12.40 -8.49
CA THR A 292 18.25 -11.86 -7.23
C THR A 292 17.11 -11.33 -6.36
N LEU A 293 16.16 -10.59 -6.94
CA LEU A 293 14.97 -10.09 -6.23
C LEU A 293 14.18 -11.26 -5.60
N ARG A 294 13.90 -12.32 -6.38
CA ARG A 294 13.15 -13.48 -5.86
C ARG A 294 13.89 -14.19 -4.73
N ASN A 295 15.21 -14.42 -4.90
CA ASN A 295 16.05 -15.06 -3.89
C ASN A 295 16.09 -14.21 -2.62
N PHE A 296 16.25 -12.90 -2.76
CA PHE A 296 16.26 -11.97 -1.65
C PHE A 296 14.90 -11.90 -0.94
N CYS A 297 13.79 -11.79 -1.68
CA CYS A 297 12.46 -11.79 -1.11
C CYS A 297 12.15 -13.05 -0.30
N GLN A 298 12.64 -14.21 -0.73
CA GLN A 298 12.52 -15.44 0.02
C GLN A 298 13.43 -15.47 1.26
N TRP A 299 14.68 -15.00 1.10
CA TRP A 299 15.70 -15.01 2.14
C TRP A 299 15.36 -14.10 3.33
N GLN A 300 14.88 -12.87 3.07
CA GLN A 300 14.59 -11.85 4.09
C GLN A 300 13.44 -12.23 5.04
N ARG A 301 12.49 -13.07 4.59
CA ARG A 301 11.31 -13.48 5.38
C ARG A 301 11.65 -14.08 6.75
N ARG A 302 12.80 -14.71 6.89
CA ARG A 302 13.22 -15.33 8.14
C ARG A 302 13.59 -14.33 9.24
N PHE A 303 13.80 -13.06 8.86
CA PHE A 303 14.17 -12.00 9.79
C PHE A 303 12.97 -11.13 10.19
N ASN A 304 11.84 -11.25 9.46
CA ASN A 304 10.66 -10.46 9.78
C ASN A 304 9.85 -11.11 10.90
N GLN A 305 9.33 -10.27 11.78
CA GLN A 305 8.44 -10.68 12.85
C GLN A 305 6.98 -10.67 12.34
N PRO A 306 6.15 -11.66 12.75
CA PRO A 306 4.78 -11.79 12.22
C PRO A 306 3.81 -10.70 12.75
N SER A 307 4.18 -9.97 13.78
CA SER A 307 3.34 -8.93 14.39
C SER A 307 3.84 -7.56 13.95
N ASP A 308 2.96 -6.79 13.32
CA ASP A 308 3.16 -5.40 12.90
C ASP A 308 3.59 -4.45 14.05
N ARG A 309 3.27 -4.82 15.30
CA ARG A 309 3.62 -4.06 16.51
C ARG A 309 4.95 -4.46 17.14
N HIS A 310 5.65 -5.40 16.54
CA HIS A 310 6.93 -5.85 17.08
C HIS A 310 8.02 -4.86 16.67
N PRO A 311 8.92 -4.42 17.57
CA PRO A 311 9.94 -3.40 17.26
C PRO A 311 10.91 -3.77 16.13
N GLU A 312 11.08 -5.07 15.84
CA GLU A 312 11.90 -5.57 14.73
C GLU A 312 11.06 -5.97 13.50
N HIS A 313 9.76 -5.63 13.47
CA HIS A 313 8.95 -5.78 12.26
C HIS A 313 9.40 -4.77 11.20
N PHE A 314 9.27 -5.16 9.94
CA PHE A 314 9.50 -4.25 8.82
C PHE A 314 8.48 -4.51 7.70
N ASP A 315 8.04 -3.42 7.07
CA ASP A 315 7.07 -3.43 5.96
C ASP A 315 7.73 -3.80 4.65
N THR A 316 9.02 -3.47 4.51
CA THR A 316 9.79 -3.69 3.28
C THR A 316 11.26 -3.97 3.58
N ALA A 317 11.92 -4.69 2.69
CA ALA A 317 13.35 -4.98 2.76
C ALA A 317 14.09 -4.49 1.51
N VAL A 318 15.27 -3.94 1.68
CA VAL A 318 16.13 -3.45 0.60
C VAL A 318 17.47 -4.16 0.66
N LEU A 319 17.88 -4.78 -0.44
CA LEU A 319 19.22 -5.32 -0.64
C LEU A 319 20.08 -4.31 -1.41
N LEU A 320 21.22 -3.98 -0.86
CA LEU A 320 22.27 -3.18 -1.48
C LEU A 320 23.43 -4.11 -1.89
N THR A 321 23.84 -4.04 -3.14
CA THR A 321 24.90 -4.89 -3.72
C THR A 321 25.74 -4.09 -4.71
N ARG A 322 26.98 -4.48 -4.91
CA ARG A 322 27.83 -3.96 -5.99
C ARG A 322 27.87 -4.89 -7.21
N GLN A 323 26.98 -5.88 -7.27
CA GLN A 323 26.81 -6.74 -8.44
C GLN A 323 26.06 -6.00 -9.53
N ASN A 324 26.65 -5.93 -10.72
CA ASN A 324 26.00 -5.34 -11.89
C ASN A 324 24.87 -6.25 -12.38
N PHE A 325 23.70 -5.65 -12.69
CA PHE A 325 22.56 -6.36 -13.23
C PHE A 325 22.48 -6.22 -14.75
N CYS A 326 22.55 -7.35 -15.44
CA CYS A 326 22.60 -7.41 -16.90
C CYS A 326 21.30 -7.98 -17.46
N GLY A 327 20.79 -7.34 -18.50
CA GLY A 327 19.64 -7.81 -19.25
C GLY A 327 19.95 -9.01 -20.18
N LYS A 328 18.93 -9.53 -20.85
CA LYS A 328 19.04 -10.69 -21.75
C LYS A 328 20.00 -10.49 -22.92
N GLU A 329 20.32 -9.25 -23.29
CA GLU A 329 21.22 -8.90 -24.38
C GLU A 329 22.65 -8.56 -23.91
N GLY A 330 22.97 -8.82 -22.63
CA GLY A 330 24.26 -8.50 -22.05
C GLY A 330 24.47 -6.99 -21.79
N LEU A 331 23.44 -6.19 -21.88
CA LEU A 331 23.44 -4.79 -21.44
C LEU A 331 23.26 -4.74 -19.92
N CYS A 332 24.24 -4.17 -19.22
CA CYS A 332 24.24 -4.06 -17.77
C CYS A 332 23.93 -2.60 -17.38
N ASP A 333 22.70 -2.18 -17.62
CA ASP A 333 22.19 -0.82 -17.42
C ASP A 333 21.02 -0.74 -16.40
N THR A 334 20.69 -1.88 -15.76
CA THR A 334 19.63 -1.97 -14.75
C THR A 334 20.24 -1.70 -13.38
N LEU A 335 19.86 -0.61 -12.74
CA LEU A 335 20.41 -0.17 -11.44
C LEU A 335 19.59 -0.69 -10.24
N GLY A 336 18.36 -1.13 -10.45
CA GLY A 336 17.51 -1.65 -9.40
C GLY A 336 16.35 -2.46 -9.94
N VAL A 337 15.71 -3.24 -9.07
CA VAL A 337 14.53 -4.07 -9.39
C VAL A 337 13.61 -4.20 -8.18
N ALA A 338 12.32 -3.95 -8.38
CA ALA A 338 11.26 -4.20 -7.41
C ALA A 338 9.95 -4.61 -8.09
N ASP A 339 9.08 -5.30 -7.36
CA ASP A 339 7.71 -5.60 -7.80
C ASP A 339 6.76 -4.46 -7.42
N ILE A 340 5.81 -4.13 -8.33
CA ILE A 340 4.89 -3.00 -8.14
C ILE A 340 3.76 -3.35 -7.15
N GLY A 341 3.52 -2.46 -6.16
CA GLY A 341 2.37 -2.53 -5.26
C GLY A 341 2.43 -3.65 -4.25
N THR A 342 3.60 -3.98 -3.78
CA THR A 342 3.86 -5.11 -2.86
C THR A 342 3.95 -4.70 -1.40
N ILE A 343 3.90 -3.41 -1.08
CA ILE A 343 3.95 -2.93 0.31
C ILE A 343 2.92 -3.66 1.20
N CYS A 344 3.25 -3.94 2.44
CA CYS A 344 2.47 -4.74 3.38
C CYS A 344 2.29 -6.22 3.01
N ASP A 345 3.01 -6.75 2.02
CA ASP A 345 3.11 -8.19 1.77
C ASP A 345 4.49 -8.70 2.18
N PRO A 346 4.65 -9.34 3.36
CA PRO A 346 5.96 -9.74 3.87
C PRO A 346 6.73 -10.70 2.95
N SER A 347 6.05 -11.27 1.97
CA SER A 347 6.64 -12.23 1.03
C SER A 347 7.16 -11.60 -0.25
N LYS A 348 6.76 -10.35 -0.55
CA LYS A 348 7.05 -9.68 -1.83
C LYS A 348 7.51 -8.25 -1.69
N SER A 349 7.32 -7.63 -0.53
CA SER A 349 7.75 -6.25 -0.27
C SER A 349 9.27 -6.19 -0.10
N CYS A 350 9.97 -6.15 -1.22
CA CYS A 350 11.42 -6.10 -1.28
C CYS A 350 11.90 -5.45 -2.57
N SER A 351 13.11 -4.91 -2.51
CA SER A 351 13.80 -4.30 -3.64
C SER A 351 15.29 -4.62 -3.60
N VAL A 352 15.92 -4.60 -4.75
CA VAL A 352 17.37 -4.81 -4.90
C VAL A 352 17.95 -3.61 -5.62
N ILE A 353 19.04 -3.07 -5.10
CA ILE A 353 19.69 -1.84 -5.56
C ILE A 353 21.15 -2.11 -5.85
N GLU A 354 21.61 -1.77 -7.04
CA GLU A 354 23.03 -1.72 -7.37
C GLU A 354 23.63 -0.45 -6.77
N ASP A 355 24.70 -0.61 -5.99
CA ASP A 355 25.39 0.50 -5.38
C ASP A 355 26.41 1.11 -6.32
N GLU A 356 26.14 2.32 -6.75
CA GLU A 356 27.03 3.19 -7.49
C GLU A 356 27.41 4.45 -6.70
N GLY A 357 27.69 4.27 -5.41
CA GLY A 357 27.95 5.37 -4.50
C GLY A 357 26.68 6.11 -4.09
N LEU A 358 26.75 7.42 -3.86
CA LEU A 358 25.61 8.19 -3.34
C LEU A 358 24.39 8.20 -4.28
N GLN A 359 24.60 7.93 -5.55
CA GLN A 359 23.54 7.88 -6.57
C GLN A 359 22.58 6.72 -6.35
N ALA A 360 23.03 5.64 -5.72
CA ALA A 360 22.16 4.54 -5.31
C ALA A 360 20.98 5.00 -4.44
N ALA A 361 21.06 6.17 -3.80
CA ALA A 361 19.93 6.76 -3.06
C ALA A 361 18.73 7.10 -3.95
N TYR A 362 18.97 7.54 -5.19
CA TYR A 362 17.90 7.83 -6.15
C TYR A 362 17.27 6.52 -6.67
N THR A 363 18.11 5.53 -6.98
CA THR A 363 17.63 4.19 -7.33
C THR A 363 16.80 3.58 -6.20
N LEU A 364 17.26 3.71 -4.95
CA LEU A 364 16.53 3.27 -3.76
C LEU A 364 15.16 3.96 -3.66
N ALA A 365 15.09 5.27 -3.86
CA ALA A 365 13.84 6.02 -3.85
C ALA A 365 12.90 5.57 -5.00
N HIS A 366 13.44 5.28 -6.19
CA HIS A 366 12.71 4.78 -7.35
C HIS A 366 12.09 3.39 -7.07
N GLU A 367 12.91 2.43 -6.61
CA GLU A 367 12.45 1.06 -6.36
C GLU A 367 11.43 1.00 -5.22
N LEU A 368 11.61 1.79 -4.16
CA LEU A 368 10.58 1.97 -3.13
C LEU A 368 9.28 2.59 -3.72
N GLY A 369 9.39 3.42 -4.73
CA GLY A 369 8.23 3.92 -5.48
C GLY A 369 7.43 2.80 -6.13
N HIS A 370 8.10 1.82 -6.73
CA HIS A 370 7.44 0.62 -7.27
C HIS A 370 6.77 -0.20 -6.17
N VAL A 371 7.46 -0.47 -5.07
CA VAL A 371 6.87 -1.15 -3.89
C VAL A 371 5.61 -0.42 -3.42
N LEU A 372 5.61 0.91 -3.45
CA LEU A 372 4.47 1.78 -3.12
C LEU A 372 3.47 1.98 -4.27
N SER A 373 3.47 1.08 -5.26
CA SER A 373 2.50 1.02 -6.37
C SER A 373 2.65 2.07 -7.47
N MET A 374 3.76 2.78 -7.55
CA MET A 374 4.01 3.75 -8.61
C MET A 374 4.57 3.04 -9.85
N PRO A 375 3.92 3.12 -11.02
CA PRO A 375 4.49 2.66 -12.29
C PRO A 375 5.48 3.68 -12.85
N HIS A 376 6.23 3.31 -13.88
CA HIS A 376 7.02 4.28 -14.64
C HIS A 376 6.15 5.38 -15.26
N ASP A 377 6.68 6.59 -15.33
CA ASP A 377 5.97 7.78 -15.86
C ASP A 377 5.62 7.67 -17.35
N ASP A 378 6.35 6.88 -18.12
CA ASP A 378 6.08 6.58 -19.55
C ASP A 378 5.07 5.44 -19.74
N SER A 379 4.58 4.84 -18.66
CA SER A 379 3.59 3.76 -18.73
C SER A 379 2.31 4.21 -19.45
N LYS A 380 1.68 3.28 -20.16
CA LYS A 380 0.43 3.58 -20.90
C LYS A 380 -0.68 4.23 -20.05
N PRO A 381 -0.89 3.83 -18.77
CA PRO A 381 -1.86 4.51 -17.91
C PRO A 381 -1.48 5.96 -17.60
N CYS A 382 -0.22 6.24 -17.23
CA CYS A 382 0.26 7.59 -16.95
C CYS A 382 0.15 8.49 -18.18
N ALA A 383 0.63 8.00 -19.34
CA ALA A 383 0.56 8.75 -20.59
C ALA A 383 -0.89 9.07 -21.03
N ARG A 384 -1.85 8.20 -20.74
CA ARG A 384 -3.26 8.40 -21.05
C ARG A 384 -3.93 9.44 -20.16
N LEU A 385 -3.56 9.50 -18.88
CA LEU A 385 -4.16 10.39 -17.89
C LEU A 385 -3.52 11.78 -17.85
N PHE A 386 -2.22 11.86 -18.03
CA PHE A 386 -1.42 13.08 -17.82
C PHE A 386 -0.68 13.55 -19.09
N GLY A 387 -0.75 12.78 -20.19
CA GLY A 387 0.09 13.03 -21.35
C GLY A 387 1.56 12.62 -21.12
N PRO A 388 2.47 13.03 -21.99
CA PRO A 388 3.89 12.72 -21.84
C PRO A 388 4.51 13.53 -20.67
N LEU A 389 4.95 12.84 -19.63
CA LEU A 389 5.49 13.44 -18.39
C LEU A 389 6.98 13.80 -18.47
N GLY A 390 7.67 13.43 -19.55
CA GLY A 390 9.12 13.67 -19.67
C GLY A 390 9.97 12.66 -18.88
N LYS A 391 11.29 12.92 -18.82
CA LYS A 391 12.28 12.01 -18.19
C LYS A 391 12.96 12.65 -16.97
N HIS A 392 12.24 13.54 -16.26
CA HIS A 392 12.83 14.37 -15.20
C HIS A 392 12.29 14.08 -13.81
N HIS A 393 11.40 13.11 -13.68
CA HIS A 393 10.80 12.72 -12.40
C HIS A 393 11.39 11.42 -11.89
N MET A 394 11.18 11.14 -10.63
CA MET A 394 11.72 9.98 -9.89
C MET A 394 11.34 8.63 -10.53
N MET A 395 10.13 8.50 -11.07
CA MET A 395 9.67 7.26 -11.69
C MET A 395 9.91 7.22 -13.21
N ALA A 396 10.82 8.03 -13.73
CA ALA A 396 11.27 7.90 -15.12
C ALA A 396 12.09 6.60 -15.31
N PRO A 397 11.91 5.84 -16.40
CA PRO A 397 12.62 4.56 -16.61
C PRO A 397 14.13 4.74 -16.83
N LEU A 398 14.58 5.93 -17.19
CA LEU A 398 15.97 6.31 -17.32
C LEU A 398 16.17 7.68 -16.69
N PHE A 399 17.05 7.78 -15.72
CA PHE A 399 17.46 9.05 -15.13
C PHE A 399 18.37 9.80 -16.12
N VAL A 400 17.84 10.83 -16.77
CA VAL A 400 18.64 11.74 -17.60
C VAL A 400 19.05 12.96 -16.77
N HIS A 401 18.11 13.51 -16.01
CA HIS A 401 18.31 14.64 -15.11
C HIS A 401 17.11 14.74 -14.19
N LEU A 402 17.33 14.58 -12.89
CA LEU A 402 16.23 14.69 -11.92
C LEU A 402 15.86 16.16 -11.70
N ASN A 403 14.58 16.48 -11.85
CA ASN A 403 14.05 17.78 -11.42
C ASN A 403 13.88 17.78 -9.90
N LYS A 404 14.88 18.27 -9.18
CA LYS A 404 14.86 18.32 -7.72
C LYS A 404 13.79 19.27 -7.15
N THR A 405 13.29 20.22 -7.95
CA THR A 405 12.19 21.11 -7.53
C THR A 405 10.82 20.45 -7.65
N LEU A 406 10.71 19.37 -8.43
CA LEU A 406 9.47 18.59 -8.59
C LEU A 406 9.82 17.11 -8.81
N PRO A 407 10.36 16.41 -7.81
CA PRO A 407 10.86 15.04 -7.98
C PRO A 407 9.76 14.04 -8.33
N TRP A 408 8.54 14.20 -7.83
CA TRP A 408 7.44 13.26 -8.09
C TRP A 408 6.49 13.79 -9.15
N SER A 409 6.15 12.93 -10.10
CA SER A 409 5.16 13.26 -11.13
C SER A 409 3.73 13.23 -10.57
N PRO A 410 2.76 13.89 -11.23
CA PRO A 410 1.35 13.77 -10.86
C PRO A 410 0.83 12.32 -10.92
N CYS A 411 1.39 11.50 -11.82
CA CYS A 411 1.06 10.08 -11.93
C CYS A 411 1.52 9.30 -10.68
N SER A 412 2.76 9.48 -10.25
CA SER A 412 3.32 8.87 -9.05
C SER A 412 2.49 9.23 -7.81
N ALA A 413 2.19 10.52 -7.62
CA ALA A 413 1.38 11.00 -6.50
C ALA A 413 -0.04 10.41 -6.51
N MET A 414 -0.65 10.27 -7.69
CA MET A 414 -1.98 9.66 -7.84
C MET A 414 -1.98 8.18 -7.43
N TYR A 415 -1.03 7.38 -7.97
CA TYR A 415 -0.98 5.95 -7.66
C TYR A 415 -0.71 5.67 -6.18
N LEU A 416 0.21 6.42 -5.56
CA LEU A 416 0.43 6.33 -4.12
C LEU A 416 -0.84 6.69 -3.34
N THR A 417 -1.49 7.80 -3.70
CA THR A 417 -2.73 8.22 -3.04
C THR A 417 -3.83 7.16 -3.16
N GLU A 418 -3.96 6.52 -4.33
CA GLU A 418 -4.91 5.43 -4.55
C GLU A 418 -4.59 4.18 -3.74
N LEU A 419 -3.32 3.83 -3.58
CA LEU A 419 -2.87 2.74 -2.71
C LEU A 419 -3.30 2.99 -1.27
N LEU A 420 -3.00 4.18 -0.74
CA LEU A 420 -3.28 4.55 0.65
C LEU A 420 -4.78 4.70 0.92
N ASP A 421 -5.52 5.37 0.03
CA ASP A 421 -6.98 5.52 0.13
C ASP A 421 -7.73 4.19 -0.08
N GLY A 422 -7.12 3.26 -0.81
CA GLY A 422 -7.60 1.88 -1.00
C GLY A 422 -7.44 1.00 0.24
N GLY A 423 -6.75 1.46 1.30
CA GLY A 423 -6.48 0.69 2.51
C GLY A 423 -5.41 -0.39 2.34
N HIS A 424 -4.62 -0.32 1.26
CA HIS A 424 -3.53 -1.27 1.00
C HIS A 424 -2.23 -0.91 1.72
N GLY A 425 -2.16 0.27 2.33
CA GLY A 425 -1.04 0.76 3.14
C GLY A 425 -1.37 0.85 4.63
N ASP A 426 -2.22 -0.01 5.17
CA ASP A 426 -2.62 0.05 6.58
C ASP A 426 -1.48 -0.37 7.53
N CYS A 427 -0.52 -1.18 7.07
CA CYS A 427 0.72 -1.50 7.81
C CYS A 427 1.62 -0.27 8.05
N LEU A 428 1.42 0.82 7.32
CA LEU A 428 2.23 2.04 7.44
C LEU A 428 1.68 3.04 8.45
N LEU A 429 0.68 2.68 9.25
CA LEU A 429 -0.02 3.60 10.15
C LEU A 429 0.62 3.70 11.54
N ASP A 430 1.36 2.71 11.95
CA ASP A 430 2.11 2.71 13.18
C ASP A 430 3.51 3.28 13.00
N ALA A 431 3.94 4.07 13.99
CA ALA A 431 5.31 4.58 14.01
C ALA A 431 6.17 3.57 14.76
N PRO A 432 7.35 3.19 14.22
CA PRO A 432 8.24 2.28 14.91
C PRO A 432 8.69 2.87 16.24
N THR A 433 8.68 2.03 17.26
CA THR A 433 9.18 2.40 18.60
C THR A 433 10.69 2.51 18.64
N SER A 434 11.39 1.92 17.65
CA SER A 434 12.85 1.81 17.59
C SER A 434 13.35 2.03 16.16
N ALA A 435 13.36 3.27 15.68
CA ALA A 435 13.97 3.59 14.39
C ALA A 435 15.40 4.11 14.54
N LEU A 436 16.26 3.75 13.58
CA LEU A 436 17.62 4.29 13.48
C LEU A 436 17.59 5.78 13.15
N PRO A 437 18.36 6.64 13.85
CA PRO A 437 18.54 8.00 13.41
C PRO A 437 19.27 8.02 12.07
N LEU A 438 18.65 8.66 11.08
CA LEU A 438 19.31 8.85 9.79
C LEU A 438 20.32 9.98 9.89
N PRO A 439 21.47 9.86 9.18
CA PRO A 439 22.48 10.89 9.17
C PRO A 439 21.92 12.22 8.69
N THR A 440 22.19 13.31 9.41
CA THR A 440 21.81 14.67 9.07
C THR A 440 22.95 15.43 8.41
N GLY A 441 22.64 16.49 7.67
CA GLY A 441 23.60 17.35 6.98
C GLY A 441 23.93 16.88 5.56
N LEU A 442 24.71 17.72 4.83
CA LEU A 442 25.04 17.51 3.43
C LEU A 442 26.08 16.38 3.28
N PRO A 443 25.81 15.36 2.44
CA PRO A 443 26.71 14.21 2.29
C PRO A 443 28.12 14.59 1.89
N GLY A 444 28.31 15.50 0.92
CA GLY A 444 29.61 15.92 0.37
C GLY A 444 30.56 16.58 1.38
N ARG A 445 30.09 16.91 2.58
CA ARG A 445 30.94 17.40 3.69
C ARG A 445 31.62 16.27 4.46
N ARG A 446 31.28 15.02 4.21
CA ARG A 446 31.88 13.85 4.88
C ARG A 446 33.06 13.32 4.09
N ALA A 447 34.11 12.88 4.77
CA ALA A 447 35.29 12.30 4.15
C ALA A 447 34.97 11.14 3.19
N LEU A 448 33.93 10.37 3.48
CA LEU A 448 33.43 9.29 2.63
C LEU A 448 32.98 9.76 1.23
N TYR A 449 32.63 11.04 1.09
CA TYR A 449 32.15 11.64 -0.17
C TYR A 449 33.02 12.82 -0.63
N GLU A 450 34.32 12.77 -0.33
CA GLU A 450 35.27 13.65 -0.98
C GLU A 450 35.34 13.38 -2.48
N LEU A 451 35.82 14.35 -3.28
CA LEU A 451 35.81 14.29 -4.73
C LEU A 451 36.36 12.97 -5.31
N ASP A 452 37.54 12.56 -4.87
CA ASP A 452 38.15 11.30 -5.30
C ASP A 452 37.41 10.06 -4.82
N GLN A 453 36.79 10.14 -3.64
CA GLN A 453 36.02 9.01 -3.11
C GLN A 453 34.72 8.80 -3.90
N GLN A 454 34.06 9.88 -4.31
CA GLN A 454 32.88 9.78 -5.18
C GLN A 454 33.25 9.13 -6.52
N CYS A 455 34.40 9.51 -7.13
CA CYS A 455 34.89 8.84 -8.34
C CYS A 455 35.19 7.35 -8.13
N LYS A 456 35.83 6.97 -7.02
CA LYS A 456 36.09 5.56 -6.69
C LYS A 456 34.80 4.75 -6.46
N GLN A 457 33.81 5.33 -5.82
CA GLN A 457 32.53 4.65 -5.56
C GLN A 457 31.82 4.29 -6.88
N ILE A 458 31.88 5.16 -7.89
CA ILE A 458 31.15 5.02 -9.15
C ILE A 458 31.93 4.20 -10.17
N PHE A 459 33.22 4.50 -10.36
CA PHE A 459 34.05 3.91 -11.42
C PHE A 459 35.03 2.83 -10.93
N GLY A 460 35.20 2.69 -9.62
CA GLY A 460 36.11 1.73 -9.03
C GLY A 460 37.42 2.31 -8.53
N LEU A 461 38.22 1.46 -7.87
CA LEU A 461 39.53 1.82 -7.33
C LEU A 461 40.48 2.31 -8.44
N GLY A 462 41.19 3.42 -8.23
CA GLY A 462 42.10 4.02 -9.20
C GLY A 462 41.51 5.21 -9.97
N PHE A 463 40.23 5.53 -9.79
CA PHE A 463 39.63 6.72 -10.37
C PHE A 463 39.73 7.91 -9.42
N ARG A 464 39.93 9.08 -10.01
CA ARG A 464 39.96 10.39 -9.31
C ARG A 464 39.16 11.43 -10.09
N HIS A 465 38.83 12.53 -9.46
CA HIS A 465 38.16 13.65 -10.13
C HIS A 465 39.06 14.27 -11.22
N CYS A 466 38.44 14.71 -12.29
CA CYS A 466 39.18 15.34 -13.42
C CYS A 466 39.81 16.68 -13.03
N PRO A 467 41.08 16.91 -13.32
CA PRO A 467 41.70 18.20 -13.15
C PRO A 467 41.08 19.22 -14.11
N ASN A 468 41.02 20.49 -13.71
CA ASN A 468 40.57 21.62 -14.55
C ASN A 468 39.10 21.67 -14.94
N THR A 469 38.21 21.00 -14.21
CA THR A 469 36.75 21.22 -14.27
C THR A 469 36.41 22.62 -13.75
N SER A 470 35.53 23.36 -14.47
CA SER A 470 35.10 24.67 -14.00
C SER A 470 34.29 24.55 -12.70
N ALA A 471 34.36 25.53 -11.83
CA ALA A 471 33.62 25.54 -10.58
C ALA A 471 32.08 25.37 -10.78
N GLN A 472 31.57 25.83 -11.92
CA GLN A 472 30.13 25.68 -12.27
C GLN A 472 29.82 24.25 -12.77
N ASP A 473 30.75 23.63 -13.50
CA ASP A 473 30.58 22.30 -14.07
C ASP A 473 30.78 21.20 -13.02
N ILE A 474 31.60 21.44 -11.99
CA ILE A 474 31.85 20.48 -10.90
C ILE A 474 30.50 20.01 -10.26
N CYS A 475 29.60 20.92 -9.95
CA CYS A 475 28.36 20.53 -9.26
C CYS A 475 27.31 19.93 -10.20
N ALA A 476 27.35 20.28 -11.49
CA ALA A 476 26.35 19.83 -12.45
C ALA A 476 26.59 18.40 -12.93
N GLN A 477 27.84 17.99 -13.07
CA GLN A 477 28.22 16.71 -13.67
C GLN A 477 29.51 16.16 -13.07
N LEU A 478 29.47 14.89 -12.68
CA LEU A 478 30.61 14.16 -12.14
C LEU A 478 31.56 13.72 -13.30
N TRP A 479 32.78 14.20 -13.28
CA TRP A 479 33.83 13.81 -14.22
C TRP A 479 35.04 13.16 -13.51
N CYS A 480 35.38 11.95 -13.91
CA CYS A 480 36.46 11.16 -13.31
C CYS A 480 37.44 10.65 -14.32
N HIS A 481 38.72 10.52 -13.95
CA HIS A 481 39.79 9.92 -14.79
C HIS A 481 40.50 8.81 -14.01
N MET A 482 41.13 7.88 -14.72
CA MET A 482 41.96 6.84 -14.15
C MET A 482 43.41 7.33 -13.89
N ASP A 483 43.92 6.99 -12.68
CA ASP A 483 45.32 7.31 -12.35
C ASP A 483 46.33 6.61 -13.32
N GLY A 484 47.31 7.37 -13.82
CA GLY A 484 48.39 6.81 -14.61
C GLY A 484 48.17 6.74 -16.14
N ALA A 485 47.01 7.10 -16.65
CA ALA A 485 46.73 7.28 -18.08
C ALA A 485 46.70 8.76 -18.45
N GLU A 486 46.81 9.07 -19.77
CA GLU A 486 46.42 10.43 -20.19
C GLU A 486 45.03 10.76 -19.64
N PRO A 487 44.79 11.99 -19.12
CA PRO A 487 43.59 12.30 -18.36
C PRO A 487 42.37 12.37 -19.29
N LEU A 488 41.89 11.17 -19.74
CA LEU A 488 40.61 11.04 -20.39
C LEU A 488 39.55 11.02 -19.33
N CYS A 489 38.74 12.09 -19.31
CA CYS A 489 37.67 12.21 -18.34
C CYS A 489 36.41 11.42 -18.74
N HIS A 490 35.93 10.63 -17.87
CA HIS A 490 34.74 9.81 -18.02
C HIS A 490 33.60 10.33 -17.13
N THR A 491 32.37 10.20 -17.63
CA THR A 491 31.15 10.43 -16.85
C THR A 491 30.15 9.36 -17.20
N LYS A 492 29.21 9.05 -16.30
CA LYS A 492 28.10 8.16 -16.63
C LYS A 492 26.96 8.90 -17.34
N ASN A 493 26.16 8.16 -18.09
CA ASN A 493 25.00 8.68 -18.81
C ASN A 493 24.06 9.40 -17.84
N GLY A 494 23.67 10.63 -18.19
CA GLY A 494 22.61 11.32 -17.48
C GLY A 494 23.07 12.37 -16.46
N SER A 495 24.23 13.02 -16.68
CA SER A 495 24.64 14.21 -15.88
C SER A 495 24.32 14.09 -14.40
N LEU A 496 24.97 13.13 -13.74
CA LEU A 496 24.86 12.93 -12.30
C LEU A 496 25.65 14.02 -11.58
N PRO A 497 25.00 14.84 -10.74
CA PRO A 497 25.68 15.89 -10.00
C PRO A 497 26.59 15.29 -8.93
N TRP A 498 27.61 16.03 -8.52
CA TRP A 498 28.36 15.76 -7.31
C TRP A 498 27.43 15.83 -6.08
N ALA A 499 27.81 15.10 -5.04
CA ALA A 499 27.04 15.09 -3.77
C ALA A 499 26.84 16.52 -3.23
N ASP A 500 25.64 16.82 -2.77
CA ASP A 500 25.36 18.09 -2.11
C ASP A 500 26.28 18.28 -0.89
N GLY A 501 26.89 19.47 -0.80
CA GLY A 501 27.92 19.77 0.20
C GLY A 501 29.36 19.53 -0.27
N THR A 502 29.58 19.03 -1.50
CA THR A 502 30.93 18.89 -2.08
C THR A 502 31.50 20.29 -2.35
N PRO A 503 32.77 20.58 -1.95
CA PRO A 503 33.41 21.85 -2.25
C PRO A 503 33.58 22.05 -3.75
N CYS A 504 33.11 23.17 -4.30
CA CYS A 504 33.23 23.52 -5.70
C CYS A 504 34.08 24.78 -5.95
N GLY A 505 34.52 25.45 -4.89
CA GLY A 505 35.38 26.63 -4.95
C GLY A 505 35.70 27.14 -3.54
N PRO A 506 36.56 28.14 -3.41
CA PRO A 506 36.85 28.76 -2.11
C PRO A 506 35.56 29.31 -1.45
N GLY A 507 35.12 28.71 -0.32
CA GLY A 507 33.90 29.12 0.36
C GLY A 507 32.60 28.84 -0.41
N SER A 508 32.61 27.87 -1.32
CA SER A 508 31.42 27.49 -2.11
C SER A 508 31.23 25.96 -2.10
N LEU A 509 29.96 25.56 -2.08
CA LEU A 509 29.53 24.16 -1.99
C LEU A 509 28.51 23.84 -3.08
N CYS A 510 28.51 22.60 -3.52
CA CYS A 510 27.46 22.07 -4.38
C CYS A 510 26.14 21.92 -3.61
N LEU A 511 25.08 22.45 -4.18
CA LEU A 511 23.71 22.21 -3.72
C LEU A 511 22.79 22.15 -4.95
N ASP A 512 22.06 21.08 -5.09
CA ASP A 512 21.13 20.86 -6.20
C ASP A 512 21.78 21.02 -7.60
N GLY A 513 23.03 20.55 -7.74
CA GLY A 513 23.77 20.64 -8.98
C GLY A 513 24.34 22.03 -9.31
N SER A 514 24.23 22.98 -8.40
CA SER A 514 24.74 24.34 -8.55
C SER A 514 25.83 24.63 -7.53
N CYS A 515 26.87 25.39 -7.93
CA CYS A 515 27.89 25.84 -7.01
C CYS A 515 27.43 27.14 -6.34
N LEU A 516 27.16 27.11 -5.06
CA LEU A 516 26.63 28.23 -4.30
C LEU A 516 27.60 28.63 -3.18
N PRO A 517 27.66 29.90 -2.79
CA PRO A 517 28.39 30.33 -1.60
C PRO A 517 27.93 29.56 -0.37
N GLU A 518 28.84 29.18 0.50
CA GLU A 518 28.54 28.44 1.72
C GLU A 518 27.50 29.18 2.59
N GLU A 519 27.57 30.51 2.62
CA GLU A 519 26.59 31.36 3.32
C GLU A 519 25.16 31.18 2.79
N ASP A 520 24.97 30.94 1.49
CA ASP A 520 23.65 30.73 0.87
C ASP A 520 23.15 29.30 1.07
N VAL A 521 24.08 28.35 1.13
CA VAL A 521 23.77 26.93 1.43
C VAL A 521 23.34 26.76 2.89
N GLU A 522 23.96 27.51 3.80
CA GLU A 522 23.70 27.42 5.25
C GLU A 522 22.57 28.34 5.74
N LYS A 523 22.05 29.24 4.91
CA LYS A 523 20.89 30.05 5.32
C LYS A 523 19.72 29.15 5.72
N PRO A 524 19.23 29.23 6.96
CA PRO A 524 18.07 28.46 7.38
C PRO A 524 16.86 28.93 6.56
N LYS A 525 16.39 28.08 5.66
CA LYS A 525 15.14 28.30 4.96
C LYS A 525 14.01 28.10 5.97
N ALA A 526 13.07 29.03 6.04
CA ALA A 526 11.92 28.91 6.95
C ALA A 526 11.13 27.63 6.60
N VAL A 527 10.91 26.79 7.60
CA VAL A 527 10.05 25.59 7.47
C VAL A 527 8.60 26.08 7.43
N VAL A 528 7.86 25.70 6.41
CA VAL A 528 6.44 26.05 6.25
C VAL A 528 5.64 24.74 6.25
N ASP A 529 4.81 24.56 7.28
CA ASP A 529 3.86 23.45 7.32
C ASP A 529 2.71 23.72 6.34
N GLY A 530 2.22 22.66 5.69
CA GLY A 530 1.13 22.76 4.72
C GLY A 530 -0.22 23.07 5.35
N GLY A 531 -1.02 23.86 4.64
CA GLY A 531 -2.41 24.18 4.96
C GLY A 531 -3.36 23.67 3.89
N TRP A 532 -4.57 23.20 4.31
CA TRP A 532 -5.59 22.76 3.37
C TRP A 532 -6.26 23.93 2.68
N SER A 533 -6.39 23.87 1.34
CA SER A 533 -7.27 24.76 0.58
C SER A 533 -8.75 24.57 0.97
N PRO A 534 -9.63 25.52 0.67
CA PRO A 534 -11.06 25.36 0.81
C PRO A 534 -11.58 24.15 0.02
N TRP A 535 -12.70 23.54 0.46
CA TRP A 535 -13.33 22.45 -0.26
C TRP A 535 -13.78 22.87 -1.66
N GLY A 536 -13.35 22.16 -2.67
CA GLY A 536 -13.80 22.34 -4.05
C GLY A 536 -15.28 21.95 -4.25
N PRO A 537 -15.85 22.20 -5.43
CA PRO A 537 -17.21 21.84 -5.76
C PRO A 537 -17.39 20.32 -5.74
N TRP A 538 -18.67 19.88 -5.62
CA TRP A 538 -19.01 18.48 -5.80
C TRP A 538 -18.82 18.07 -7.27
N GLY A 539 -18.11 16.97 -7.49
CA GLY A 539 -17.92 16.38 -8.81
C GLY A 539 -19.16 15.64 -9.30
N GLU A 540 -19.06 15.05 -10.47
CA GLU A 540 -20.13 14.28 -11.08
C GLU A 540 -20.49 13.04 -10.27
N CYS A 541 -21.78 12.67 -10.32
CA CYS A 541 -22.28 11.45 -9.70
C CYS A 541 -21.84 10.22 -10.51
N SER A 542 -21.34 9.21 -9.83
CA SER A 542 -20.86 7.97 -10.47
C SER A 542 -21.96 7.12 -11.13
N ARG A 543 -23.24 7.38 -10.82
CA ARG A 543 -24.38 6.67 -11.37
C ARG A 543 -25.52 7.64 -11.64
N THR A 544 -26.41 7.26 -12.57
CA THR A 544 -27.61 8.03 -12.93
C THR A 544 -28.84 7.66 -12.12
N CYS A 545 -28.82 6.52 -11.40
CA CYS A 545 -29.88 6.03 -10.51
C CYS A 545 -29.37 4.94 -9.57
N GLY A 546 -30.16 4.55 -8.58
CA GLY A 546 -29.86 3.43 -7.67
C GLY A 546 -28.69 3.67 -6.73
N GLY A 547 -28.39 4.93 -6.41
CA GLY A 547 -27.34 5.33 -5.48
C GLY A 547 -25.95 5.36 -6.08
N GLY A 548 -25.55 6.53 -6.61
CA GLY A 548 -24.16 6.86 -6.95
C GLY A 548 -23.44 7.55 -5.81
N VAL A 549 -22.20 7.89 -6.05
CA VAL A 549 -21.31 8.62 -5.14
C VAL A 549 -20.68 9.79 -5.87
N GLN A 550 -20.64 10.95 -5.25
CA GLN A 550 -19.92 12.13 -5.74
C GLN A 550 -18.92 12.60 -4.68
N PHE A 551 -17.82 13.21 -5.13
CA PHE A 551 -16.71 13.64 -4.29
C PHE A 551 -16.51 15.15 -4.34
N SER A 552 -16.05 15.72 -3.23
CA SER A 552 -15.44 17.04 -3.17
C SER A 552 -14.04 16.87 -2.61
N HIS A 553 -13.06 17.53 -3.21
CA HIS A 553 -11.64 17.42 -2.88
C HIS A 553 -11.09 18.76 -2.39
N ARG A 554 -9.97 18.72 -1.70
CA ARG A 554 -9.13 19.86 -1.37
C ARG A 554 -7.67 19.45 -1.44
N GLU A 555 -6.81 20.42 -1.71
CA GLU A 555 -5.37 20.23 -1.88
C GLU A 555 -4.61 20.87 -0.73
N CYS A 556 -3.37 20.41 -0.50
CA CYS A 556 -2.48 20.94 0.52
C CYS A 556 -1.59 22.03 -0.08
N GLU A 557 -2.14 23.22 -0.27
CA GLU A 557 -1.53 24.31 -1.03
C GLU A 557 -1.74 25.71 -0.43
N ASP A 558 -2.37 25.80 0.73
CA ASP A 558 -2.67 27.07 1.38
C ASP A 558 -2.24 27.10 2.87
N PRO A 559 -0.93 27.30 3.15
CA PRO A 559 0.22 27.33 2.22
C PRO A 559 0.68 25.94 1.77
N GLU A 560 1.43 25.87 0.66
CA GLU A 560 2.15 24.66 0.27
C GLU A 560 3.30 24.37 1.26
N PRO A 561 3.51 23.13 1.70
CA PRO A 561 4.63 22.79 2.59
C PRO A 561 5.97 23.09 1.90
N GLN A 562 6.90 23.70 2.64
CA GLN A 562 8.22 24.07 2.12
C GLN A 562 9.33 23.75 3.12
N ASN A 563 10.53 23.50 2.61
CA ASN A 563 11.77 23.30 3.37
C ASN A 563 11.66 22.21 4.47
N GLY A 564 11.00 21.09 4.16
CA GLY A 564 10.79 20.00 5.12
C GLY A 564 9.59 20.18 6.05
N GLY A 565 8.73 21.17 5.80
CA GLY A 565 7.47 21.35 6.51
C GLY A 565 6.54 20.14 6.34
N ARG A 566 5.67 19.92 7.32
CA ARG A 566 4.77 18.79 7.37
C ARG A 566 3.67 18.91 6.32
N TYR A 567 3.40 17.81 5.62
CA TYR A 567 2.25 17.72 4.73
C TYR A 567 0.94 17.76 5.52
N CYS A 568 -0.13 18.29 4.92
CA CYS A 568 -1.45 18.41 5.54
C CYS A 568 -1.99 17.08 6.05
N LEU A 569 -2.44 17.05 7.29
CA LEU A 569 -3.13 15.90 7.88
C LEU A 569 -4.64 16.13 7.91
N GLY A 570 -5.40 15.06 7.84
CA GLY A 570 -6.87 15.10 7.86
C GLY A 570 -7.50 14.79 6.52
N ARG A 571 -8.80 14.99 6.39
CA ARG A 571 -9.57 14.59 5.21
C ARG A 571 -9.18 15.41 3.97
N ARG A 572 -8.71 14.73 2.91
CA ARG A 572 -8.43 15.32 1.59
C ARG A 572 -9.61 15.22 0.63
N ALA A 573 -10.51 14.28 0.86
CA ALA A 573 -11.74 14.13 0.11
C ALA A 573 -12.91 13.83 1.04
N LYS A 574 -14.08 14.31 0.69
CA LYS A 574 -15.37 13.94 1.26
C LYS A 574 -16.27 13.43 0.15
N TYR A 575 -17.18 12.56 0.47
CA TYR A 575 -18.11 11.97 -0.48
C TYR A 575 -19.51 11.90 0.11
N GLN A 576 -20.49 11.88 -0.78
CA GLN A 576 -21.89 11.73 -0.43
C GLN A 576 -22.63 10.95 -1.51
N SER A 577 -23.77 10.40 -1.15
CA SER A 577 -24.67 9.75 -2.11
C SER A 577 -25.35 10.76 -3.01
N CYS A 578 -25.57 10.35 -4.24
CA CYS A 578 -26.29 11.10 -5.26
C CYS A 578 -27.15 10.15 -6.09
N HIS A 579 -28.17 10.65 -6.79
CA HIS A 579 -29.13 9.87 -7.59
C HIS A 579 -29.60 8.60 -6.86
N THR A 580 -30.20 8.81 -5.70
CA THR A 580 -30.63 7.72 -4.79
C THR A 580 -31.95 7.08 -5.20
N GLU A 581 -32.65 7.61 -6.22
CA GLU A 581 -33.85 7.05 -6.81
C GLU A 581 -33.56 5.66 -7.38
N GLU A 582 -34.54 4.75 -7.27
CA GLU A 582 -34.42 3.41 -7.85
C GLU A 582 -34.26 3.46 -9.37
N CYS A 583 -33.44 2.58 -9.90
CA CYS A 583 -33.28 2.44 -11.34
C CYS A 583 -34.54 1.80 -11.97
N PRO A 584 -34.85 2.10 -13.25
CA PRO A 584 -35.86 1.39 -13.99
C PRO A 584 -35.65 -0.13 -13.92
N PRO A 585 -36.70 -0.94 -13.86
CA PRO A 585 -36.62 -2.39 -13.74
C PRO A 585 -36.22 -3.02 -15.09
N ASP A 586 -34.94 -2.94 -15.46
CA ASP A 586 -34.36 -3.60 -16.64
C ASP A 586 -33.90 -5.03 -16.39
N GLY A 587 -33.97 -5.49 -15.15
CA GLY A 587 -33.64 -6.84 -14.70
C GLY A 587 -32.18 -7.17 -14.61
N LYS A 588 -31.25 -6.22 -14.83
CA LYS A 588 -29.80 -6.43 -14.72
C LYS A 588 -29.22 -5.65 -13.57
N SER A 589 -28.40 -6.30 -12.74
CA SER A 589 -27.65 -5.60 -11.67
C SER A 589 -26.57 -4.69 -12.27
N PHE A 590 -26.21 -3.62 -11.55
CA PHE A 590 -25.18 -2.67 -12.01
C PHE A 590 -23.82 -3.32 -12.26
N ARG A 591 -23.46 -4.35 -11.48
CA ARG A 591 -22.23 -5.13 -11.72
C ARG A 591 -22.35 -6.01 -12.97
N GLU A 592 -23.57 -6.51 -13.26
CA GLU A 592 -23.82 -7.29 -14.48
C GLU A 592 -23.63 -6.44 -15.73
N GLN A 593 -24.13 -5.20 -15.72
CA GLN A 593 -23.92 -4.23 -16.81
C GLN A 593 -22.43 -3.94 -17.04
N GLN A 594 -21.63 -3.83 -15.96
CA GLN A 594 -20.18 -3.64 -16.06
C GLN A 594 -19.47 -4.87 -16.65
N CYS A 595 -19.85 -6.11 -16.27
CA CYS A 595 -19.30 -7.32 -16.89
C CYS A 595 -19.70 -7.44 -18.36
N GLU A 596 -20.96 -7.16 -18.71
CA GLU A 596 -21.52 -7.26 -20.05
C GLU A 596 -20.81 -6.35 -21.07
N LYS A 597 -20.30 -5.18 -20.60
CA LYS A 597 -19.48 -4.28 -21.42
C LYS A 597 -18.32 -5.01 -22.11
N TYR A 598 -17.77 -6.05 -21.49
CA TYR A 598 -16.65 -6.81 -22.02
C TYR A 598 -17.06 -7.87 -23.06
N ASN A 599 -18.35 -8.12 -23.27
CA ASN A 599 -18.82 -8.97 -24.36
C ASN A 599 -18.51 -8.37 -25.74
N ALA A 600 -18.42 -7.02 -25.82
CA ALA A 600 -18.05 -6.30 -27.05
C ALA A 600 -16.61 -6.56 -27.53
N TYR A 601 -15.75 -7.11 -26.67
CA TYR A 601 -14.36 -7.44 -27.02
C TYR A 601 -14.17 -8.83 -27.62
N ASN A 602 -15.27 -9.57 -27.85
CA ASN A 602 -15.27 -10.87 -28.51
C ASN A 602 -14.26 -11.88 -27.96
N TYR A 603 -14.20 -11.99 -26.63
CA TYR A 603 -13.40 -13.07 -26.00
C TYR A 603 -13.97 -14.41 -26.41
N THR A 604 -13.09 -15.34 -26.81
CA THR A 604 -13.45 -16.71 -27.20
C THR A 604 -12.83 -17.72 -26.26
N ASP A 605 -13.46 -18.88 -26.18
CA ASP A 605 -12.86 -20.06 -25.56
C ASP A 605 -11.83 -20.73 -26.50
N VAL A 606 -11.28 -21.87 -26.05
CA VAL A 606 -10.33 -22.69 -26.84
C VAL A 606 -10.94 -23.23 -28.14
N ASP A 607 -12.27 -23.36 -28.17
CA ASP A 607 -13.02 -23.89 -29.32
C ASP A 607 -13.53 -22.76 -30.25
N GLY A 608 -13.21 -21.49 -29.94
CA GLY A 608 -13.62 -20.34 -30.74
C GLY A 608 -15.03 -19.80 -30.46
N ASN A 609 -15.74 -20.30 -29.42
CA ASN A 609 -17.06 -19.83 -29.07
C ASN A 609 -16.97 -18.52 -28.27
N LEU A 610 -17.84 -17.57 -28.56
CA LEU A 610 -17.90 -16.28 -27.87
C LEU A 610 -18.31 -16.46 -26.40
N LEU A 611 -17.51 -15.88 -25.51
CA LEU A 611 -17.78 -15.89 -24.07
C LEU A 611 -18.70 -14.72 -23.70
N GLN A 612 -19.70 -15.01 -22.87
CA GLN A 612 -20.55 -13.99 -22.25
C GLN A 612 -20.16 -13.84 -20.76
N TRP A 613 -19.89 -12.62 -20.34
CA TRP A 613 -19.41 -12.32 -19.02
C TRP A 613 -20.52 -11.94 -18.07
N VAL A 614 -20.56 -12.59 -16.91
CA VAL A 614 -21.52 -12.34 -15.81
C VAL A 614 -20.76 -12.15 -14.49
N PRO A 615 -21.34 -11.46 -13.48
CA PRO A 615 -20.68 -11.24 -12.20
C PRO A 615 -20.24 -12.55 -11.52
N LYS A 616 -19.10 -12.48 -10.83
CA LYS A 616 -18.59 -13.55 -9.96
C LYS A 616 -18.40 -13.02 -8.54
N TYR A 617 -19.00 -13.71 -7.57
CA TYR A 617 -18.85 -13.41 -6.14
C TYR A 617 -18.35 -14.63 -5.34
N ALA A 618 -18.73 -15.85 -5.76
CA ALA A 618 -18.28 -17.09 -5.13
C ALA A 618 -16.75 -17.19 -5.16
N GLY A 619 -16.13 -17.50 -4.01
CA GLY A 619 -14.68 -17.62 -3.86
C GLY A 619 -13.91 -16.29 -3.95
N VAL A 620 -14.57 -15.12 -3.98
CA VAL A 620 -13.91 -13.82 -3.95
C VAL A 620 -13.73 -13.36 -2.51
N SER A 621 -12.48 -13.01 -2.14
CA SER A 621 -12.16 -12.57 -0.79
C SER A 621 -12.93 -11.28 -0.43
N PRO A 622 -13.25 -11.04 0.85
CA PRO A 622 -13.91 -9.79 1.27
C PRO A 622 -13.16 -8.52 0.87
N ARG A 623 -11.83 -8.57 0.82
CA ARG A 623 -10.98 -7.44 0.41
C ARG A 623 -11.09 -7.12 -1.08
N ASP A 624 -11.37 -8.15 -1.90
CA ASP A 624 -11.42 -8.03 -3.37
C ASP A 624 -12.83 -7.78 -3.92
N ARG A 625 -13.85 -7.69 -3.07
CA ARG A 625 -15.25 -7.53 -3.49
C ARG A 625 -15.54 -6.31 -4.34
N CYS A 626 -14.71 -5.29 -4.26
CA CYS A 626 -14.84 -4.08 -5.08
C CYS A 626 -13.98 -4.09 -6.35
N LYS A 627 -13.31 -5.21 -6.68
CA LYS A 627 -12.74 -5.46 -8.00
C LYS A 627 -13.80 -6.05 -8.93
N LEU A 628 -13.67 -5.83 -10.23
CA LEU A 628 -14.63 -6.37 -11.19
C LEU A 628 -14.25 -7.80 -11.60
N PHE A 629 -14.75 -8.77 -10.84
CA PHE A 629 -14.67 -10.18 -11.19
C PHE A 629 -15.85 -10.58 -12.06
N CYS A 630 -15.57 -11.10 -13.25
CA CYS A 630 -16.59 -11.67 -14.13
C CYS A 630 -16.20 -13.10 -14.51
N ARG A 631 -17.19 -13.98 -14.58
CA ARG A 631 -17.02 -15.37 -15.06
C ARG A 631 -17.74 -15.55 -16.39
N ALA A 632 -17.28 -16.48 -17.19
CA ALA A 632 -17.97 -16.90 -18.38
C ALA A 632 -19.29 -17.62 -18.01
N ARG A 633 -20.41 -17.25 -18.68
CA ARG A 633 -21.73 -17.82 -18.39
C ARG A 633 -21.71 -19.34 -18.64
N GLY A 634 -22.13 -20.11 -17.64
CA GLY A 634 -22.19 -21.58 -17.72
C GLY A 634 -20.82 -22.29 -17.56
N ARG A 635 -19.74 -21.53 -17.27
CA ARG A 635 -18.38 -22.08 -17.10
C ARG A 635 -17.74 -21.64 -15.79
N SER A 636 -16.64 -22.30 -15.42
CA SER A 636 -15.85 -21.97 -14.23
C SER A 636 -14.80 -20.86 -14.47
N GLU A 637 -14.47 -20.60 -15.74
CA GLU A 637 -13.49 -19.59 -16.15
C GLU A 637 -13.89 -18.18 -15.70
N PHE A 638 -12.96 -17.46 -15.11
CA PHE A 638 -13.20 -16.08 -14.68
C PHE A 638 -12.00 -15.19 -14.93
N LYS A 639 -12.26 -13.90 -14.98
CA LYS A 639 -11.24 -12.87 -15.16
C LYS A 639 -11.54 -11.64 -14.29
N VAL A 640 -10.49 -10.96 -13.83
CA VAL A 640 -10.58 -9.63 -13.24
C VAL A 640 -10.42 -8.62 -14.37
N PHE A 641 -11.47 -7.89 -14.69
CA PHE A 641 -11.45 -6.91 -15.77
C PHE A 641 -11.03 -5.52 -15.32
N GLU A 642 -11.43 -5.14 -14.10
CA GLU A 642 -11.08 -3.85 -13.53
C GLU A 642 -10.61 -4.02 -12.10
N ALA A 643 -9.58 -3.25 -11.72
CA ALA A 643 -9.07 -3.21 -10.35
C ALA A 643 -10.11 -2.61 -9.38
N LYS A 644 -11.04 -1.79 -9.90
CA LYS A 644 -12.12 -1.17 -9.12
C LYS A 644 -13.40 -1.18 -9.94
N VAL A 645 -14.53 -1.56 -9.32
CA VAL A 645 -15.86 -1.35 -9.91
C VAL A 645 -16.24 0.14 -9.85
N ILE A 646 -17.22 0.56 -10.65
CA ILE A 646 -17.78 1.91 -10.58
C ILE A 646 -18.36 2.14 -9.18
N ASP A 647 -18.09 3.31 -8.58
CA ASP A 647 -18.59 3.68 -7.26
C ASP A 647 -20.12 3.62 -7.20
N GLY A 648 -20.68 3.16 -6.08
CA GLY A 648 -22.09 2.86 -5.94
C GLY A 648 -22.49 1.42 -6.33
N THR A 649 -21.55 0.59 -6.80
CA THR A 649 -21.79 -0.84 -7.06
C THR A 649 -21.85 -1.60 -5.74
N LEU A 650 -22.84 -2.51 -5.58
CA LEU A 650 -22.94 -3.35 -4.37
C LEU A 650 -21.69 -4.23 -4.20
N CYS A 651 -21.21 -4.36 -2.97
CA CYS A 651 -20.06 -5.19 -2.62
C CYS A 651 -20.34 -6.69 -2.80
N GLY A 652 -21.58 -7.11 -2.66
CA GLY A 652 -21.98 -8.50 -2.78
C GLY A 652 -23.50 -8.66 -2.81
N PRO A 653 -23.98 -9.84 -3.17
CA PRO A 653 -25.42 -10.11 -3.28
C PRO A 653 -26.13 -10.23 -1.91
N GLU A 654 -25.35 -10.36 -0.83
CA GLU A 654 -25.86 -10.48 0.54
C GLU A 654 -25.79 -9.18 1.35
N THR A 655 -25.41 -8.05 0.76
CA THR A 655 -25.18 -6.81 1.49
C THR A 655 -25.72 -5.59 0.77
N LEU A 656 -26.10 -4.57 1.54
CA LEU A 656 -26.43 -3.23 1.06
C LEU A 656 -25.19 -2.32 0.92
N ALA A 657 -24.01 -2.79 1.42
CA ALA A 657 -22.77 -2.04 1.31
C ALA A 657 -22.40 -1.83 -0.15
N ILE A 658 -21.91 -0.65 -0.47
CA ILE A 658 -21.50 -0.23 -1.82
C ILE A 658 -19.99 -0.03 -1.90
N CYS A 659 -19.45 -0.16 -3.08
CA CYS A 659 -18.06 0.15 -3.36
C CYS A 659 -17.86 1.65 -3.55
N VAL A 660 -16.87 2.21 -2.86
CA VAL A 660 -16.42 3.59 -3.00
C VAL A 660 -14.90 3.57 -3.14
N ARG A 661 -14.38 3.97 -4.29
CA ARG A 661 -12.95 3.90 -4.65
C ARG A 661 -12.28 2.57 -4.30
N GLY A 662 -12.95 1.46 -4.62
CA GLY A 662 -12.42 0.11 -4.41
C GLY A 662 -12.63 -0.47 -3.01
N GLN A 663 -13.31 0.23 -2.11
CA GLN A 663 -13.61 -0.24 -0.74
C GLN A 663 -15.09 -0.40 -0.49
N CYS A 664 -15.46 -1.43 0.31
CA CYS A 664 -16.83 -1.62 0.79
C CYS A 664 -17.19 -0.61 1.87
N VAL A 665 -18.23 0.21 1.61
CA VAL A 665 -18.76 1.22 2.51
C VAL A 665 -20.19 0.85 2.92
N LYS A 666 -20.55 1.05 4.18
CA LYS A 666 -21.92 0.88 4.62
C LYS A 666 -22.84 1.82 3.87
N ALA A 667 -23.98 1.29 3.41
CA ALA A 667 -25.08 2.07 2.88
C ALA A 667 -26.41 1.54 3.42
N GLY A 668 -27.42 2.37 3.42
CA GLY A 668 -28.78 1.96 3.74
C GLY A 668 -29.52 1.41 2.51
N CYS A 669 -30.69 0.83 2.75
CA CYS A 669 -31.58 0.43 1.65
C CYS A 669 -32.18 1.60 0.88
N ASP A 670 -32.02 2.81 1.38
CA ASP A 670 -32.34 4.07 0.72
C ASP A 670 -31.20 4.56 -0.19
N HIS A 671 -30.22 3.71 -0.49
CA HIS A 671 -29.04 4.00 -1.30
C HIS A 671 -28.15 5.15 -0.76
N VAL A 672 -28.33 5.52 0.52
CA VAL A 672 -27.54 6.57 1.16
C VAL A 672 -26.39 5.96 1.95
N VAL A 673 -25.20 6.49 1.74
CA VAL A 673 -23.98 6.07 2.47
C VAL A 673 -24.15 6.36 3.97
N ASP A 674 -23.72 5.41 4.79
CA ASP A 674 -23.82 5.43 6.26
C ASP A 674 -25.24 5.58 6.83
N SER A 675 -26.29 5.50 6.00
CA SER A 675 -27.66 5.49 6.44
C SER A 675 -27.95 4.27 7.35
N PRO A 676 -28.67 4.46 8.46
CA PRO A 676 -29.05 3.37 9.34
C PRO A 676 -30.24 2.54 8.81
N ARG A 677 -30.89 2.98 7.73
CA ARG A 677 -32.05 2.30 7.18
C ARG A 677 -31.69 0.91 6.67
N LYS A 678 -32.51 -0.07 7.03
CA LYS A 678 -32.32 -1.48 6.65
C LYS A 678 -33.57 -2.01 5.97
N LEU A 679 -33.38 -3.01 5.12
CA LEU A 679 -34.50 -3.80 4.63
C LEU A 679 -35.10 -4.60 5.80
N ASP A 680 -36.42 -4.63 5.90
CA ASP A 680 -37.10 -5.54 6.80
C ASP A 680 -37.12 -6.97 6.21
N LYS A 681 -37.71 -7.92 6.94
CA LYS A 681 -37.83 -9.31 6.50
C LYS A 681 -38.66 -9.51 5.21
N CYS A 682 -39.42 -8.48 4.85
CA CYS A 682 -40.26 -8.46 3.64
C CYS A 682 -39.55 -7.82 2.42
N GLY A 683 -38.31 -7.34 2.60
CA GLY A 683 -37.56 -6.63 1.56
C GLY A 683 -37.96 -5.16 1.41
N VAL A 684 -38.72 -4.59 2.37
CA VAL A 684 -39.15 -3.19 2.34
C VAL A 684 -38.18 -2.32 3.11
N CYS A 685 -37.69 -1.25 2.48
CA CYS A 685 -36.75 -0.32 3.09
C CYS A 685 -37.43 0.49 4.21
N GLY A 686 -36.87 0.36 5.45
CA GLY A 686 -37.46 0.99 6.65
C GLY A 686 -38.82 0.41 7.08
N GLY A 687 -39.19 -0.75 6.53
CA GLY A 687 -40.47 -1.42 6.81
C GLY A 687 -40.53 -1.98 8.24
N LYS A 688 -41.74 -2.29 8.68
CA LYS A 688 -42.01 -2.89 10.00
C LYS A 688 -42.18 -4.42 9.98
N GLY A 689 -41.97 -5.05 8.82
CA GLY A 689 -42.04 -6.50 8.64
C GLY A 689 -43.44 -7.07 8.64
N ASN A 690 -44.49 -6.28 8.35
CA ASN A 690 -45.89 -6.67 8.34
C ASN A 690 -46.49 -6.85 6.95
N SER A 691 -45.74 -6.50 5.88
CA SER A 691 -46.19 -6.59 4.48
C SER A 691 -46.01 -7.99 3.86
N CYS A 692 -45.50 -8.95 4.62
CA CYS A 692 -45.28 -10.32 4.16
C CYS A 692 -45.55 -11.34 5.25
N ARG A 693 -45.75 -12.59 4.83
CA ARG A 693 -45.87 -13.77 5.70
C ARG A 693 -44.69 -14.70 5.56
N LYS A 694 -44.26 -15.30 6.68
CA LYS A 694 -43.21 -16.31 6.67
C LYS A 694 -43.78 -17.64 6.21
N VAL A 695 -43.06 -18.25 5.25
CA VAL A 695 -43.29 -19.63 4.80
C VAL A 695 -42.11 -20.49 5.23
N SER A 696 -42.33 -21.59 5.90
CA SER A 696 -41.27 -22.55 6.28
C SER A 696 -41.79 -23.95 6.25
N GLY A 697 -40.94 -24.89 5.86
CA GLY A 697 -41.28 -26.29 5.86
C GLY A 697 -40.05 -27.18 6.01
N SER A 698 -40.32 -28.46 6.28
CA SER A 698 -39.28 -29.48 6.30
C SER A 698 -39.85 -30.75 5.60
N LEU A 699 -39.09 -31.25 4.65
CA LEU A 699 -39.45 -32.43 3.89
C LEU A 699 -38.31 -33.45 3.93
N ASN A 700 -38.70 -34.74 3.95
CA ASN A 700 -37.77 -35.85 3.90
C ASN A 700 -38.20 -36.77 2.74
N PRO A 701 -37.98 -36.38 1.48
CA PRO A 701 -38.34 -37.25 0.34
C PRO A 701 -37.53 -38.54 0.38
N SER A 702 -38.18 -39.66 -0.03
CA SER A 702 -37.60 -41.00 0.04
C SER A 702 -37.60 -41.72 -1.32
N SER A 703 -37.70 -40.98 -2.41
CA SER A 703 -37.68 -41.51 -3.77
C SER A 703 -36.44 -41.04 -4.56
N TYR A 704 -35.94 -41.96 -5.42
CA TYR A 704 -34.82 -41.62 -6.32
C TYR A 704 -35.24 -40.61 -7.38
N GLY A 705 -34.25 -39.85 -7.88
CA GLY A 705 -34.44 -38.83 -8.90
C GLY A 705 -34.82 -37.47 -8.34
N TYR A 706 -35.46 -36.65 -9.13
CA TYR A 706 -35.82 -35.27 -8.77
C TYR A 706 -37.14 -35.25 -7.98
N ASN A 707 -37.08 -34.79 -6.76
CA ASN A 707 -38.23 -34.62 -5.87
C ASN A 707 -38.55 -33.15 -5.66
N ASP A 708 -39.76 -32.70 -5.99
CA ASP A 708 -40.18 -31.29 -5.76
C ASP A 708 -40.25 -31.01 -4.27
N ILE A 709 -39.51 -29.99 -3.83
CA ILE A 709 -39.52 -29.56 -2.44
C ILE A 709 -40.51 -28.41 -2.25
N VAL A 710 -40.33 -27.32 -2.99
CA VAL A 710 -41.16 -26.13 -2.94
C VAL A 710 -40.97 -25.27 -4.20
N THR A 711 -42.07 -24.73 -4.69
CA THR A 711 -42.03 -23.65 -5.70
C THR A 711 -42.09 -22.32 -4.96
N ILE A 712 -41.01 -21.54 -5.04
CA ILE A 712 -40.89 -20.23 -4.42
C ILE A 712 -41.47 -19.20 -5.39
N PRO A 713 -42.50 -18.41 -4.99
CA PRO A 713 -43.13 -17.46 -5.91
C PRO A 713 -42.23 -16.24 -6.18
N ALA A 714 -42.50 -15.53 -7.27
CA ALA A 714 -41.94 -14.22 -7.51
C ALA A 714 -42.24 -13.26 -6.33
N GLY A 715 -41.34 -12.32 -6.07
CA GLY A 715 -41.43 -11.39 -4.93
C GLY A 715 -41.01 -11.99 -3.57
N ALA A 716 -40.76 -13.29 -3.47
CA ALA A 716 -40.29 -13.92 -2.23
C ALA A 716 -38.88 -13.42 -1.87
N THR A 717 -38.69 -13.12 -0.58
CA THR A 717 -37.42 -12.57 -0.04
C THR A 717 -36.83 -13.43 1.05
N ASN A 718 -35.54 -13.17 1.39
CA ASN A 718 -34.83 -13.85 2.46
C ASN A 718 -34.97 -15.37 2.38
N ILE A 719 -34.71 -15.91 1.20
CA ILE A 719 -34.79 -17.33 0.89
C ILE A 719 -33.60 -18.06 1.50
N ASP A 720 -33.89 -19.12 2.22
CA ASP A 720 -32.89 -19.98 2.87
C ASP A 720 -33.36 -21.45 2.79
N VAL A 721 -32.80 -22.19 1.86
CA VAL A 721 -33.06 -23.62 1.71
C VAL A 721 -31.80 -24.38 2.11
N LYS A 722 -31.94 -25.38 2.96
CA LYS A 722 -30.86 -26.18 3.51
C LYS A 722 -31.15 -27.65 3.37
N GLN A 723 -30.23 -28.38 2.79
CA GLN A 723 -30.17 -29.86 2.87
C GLN A 723 -29.00 -30.22 3.81
N ARG A 724 -29.25 -31.11 4.73
CA ARG A 724 -28.21 -31.58 5.65
C ARG A 724 -28.05 -33.09 5.46
N SER A 725 -26.82 -33.48 5.15
CA SER A 725 -26.44 -34.90 5.04
C SER A 725 -26.59 -35.64 6.37
N HIS A 726 -26.71 -36.96 6.30
CA HIS A 726 -26.79 -37.79 7.49
C HIS A 726 -25.51 -37.63 8.34
N PRO A 727 -25.59 -37.60 9.68
CA PRO A 727 -24.43 -37.50 10.54
C PRO A 727 -23.37 -38.57 10.23
N GLY A 728 -22.12 -38.13 10.01
CA GLY A 728 -21.00 -39.01 9.70
C GLY A 728 -20.80 -39.34 8.22
N ILE A 729 -21.69 -38.86 7.32
CA ILE A 729 -21.61 -39.09 5.88
C ILE A 729 -21.43 -37.73 5.20
N GLN A 730 -20.34 -37.56 4.49
CA GLN A 730 -20.09 -36.32 3.74
C GLN A 730 -20.88 -36.26 2.44
N ASN A 731 -21.10 -37.40 1.80
CA ASN A 731 -21.81 -37.48 0.53
C ASN A 731 -22.90 -38.57 0.66
N ASP A 732 -24.14 -38.14 0.93
CA ASP A 732 -25.29 -39.00 1.12
C ASP A 732 -26.12 -39.24 -0.15
N GLY A 733 -25.60 -38.82 -1.31
CA GLY A 733 -26.27 -38.94 -2.59
C GLY A 733 -27.46 -38.00 -2.81
N ASN A 734 -27.66 -36.99 -1.91
CA ASN A 734 -28.75 -36.01 -2.02
C ASN A 734 -28.24 -34.65 -2.32
N TYR A 735 -28.80 -33.96 -3.32
CA TYR A 735 -28.34 -32.69 -3.85
C TYR A 735 -29.50 -31.74 -4.12
N LEU A 736 -29.35 -30.49 -3.76
CA LEU A 736 -30.32 -29.44 -4.12
C LEU A 736 -30.25 -29.15 -5.61
N ALA A 737 -31.41 -29.13 -6.27
CA ALA A 737 -31.55 -28.72 -7.65
C ALA A 737 -32.49 -27.54 -7.77
N LEU A 738 -32.33 -26.71 -8.80
CA LEU A 738 -33.14 -25.52 -9.02
C LEU A 738 -33.55 -25.44 -10.49
N LYS A 739 -34.85 -25.25 -10.75
CA LYS A 739 -35.38 -25.02 -12.09
C LYS A 739 -36.32 -23.83 -12.17
N THR A 740 -36.38 -23.21 -13.33
CA THR A 740 -37.35 -22.16 -13.65
C THR A 740 -38.76 -22.73 -13.87
N ALA A 741 -39.73 -21.84 -13.98
CA ALA A 741 -41.11 -22.23 -14.32
C ALA A 741 -41.21 -22.91 -15.71
N ASP A 742 -40.35 -22.53 -16.65
CA ASP A 742 -40.27 -23.14 -18.00
C ASP A 742 -39.55 -24.50 -18.01
N GLY A 743 -39.14 -25.00 -16.84
CA GLY A 743 -38.52 -26.30 -16.73
C GLY A 743 -37.00 -26.31 -16.95
N GLN A 744 -36.36 -25.15 -17.25
CA GLN A 744 -34.92 -25.07 -17.42
C GLN A 744 -34.21 -25.19 -16.07
N TYR A 745 -33.24 -26.08 -15.99
CA TYR A 745 -32.41 -26.20 -14.78
C TYR A 745 -31.35 -25.10 -14.71
N LEU A 746 -31.25 -24.48 -13.53
CA LEU A 746 -30.24 -23.49 -13.17
C LEU A 746 -29.13 -24.09 -12.28
N LEU A 747 -29.44 -25.19 -11.58
CA LEU A 747 -28.54 -25.90 -10.69
C LEU A 747 -28.85 -27.41 -10.72
N ASN A 748 -27.81 -28.19 -10.83
CA ASN A 748 -27.84 -29.66 -10.73
C ASN A 748 -28.92 -30.32 -11.62
N GLY A 749 -29.08 -29.83 -12.86
CA GLY A 749 -29.96 -30.42 -13.88
C GLY A 749 -29.28 -31.54 -14.62
N ASN A 750 -30.09 -32.40 -15.27
CA ASN A 750 -29.64 -33.51 -16.13
C ASN A 750 -28.60 -34.42 -15.43
N LEU A 751 -28.81 -34.66 -14.14
CA LEU A 751 -27.92 -35.46 -13.27
C LEU A 751 -26.49 -34.92 -13.13
N ALA A 752 -26.21 -33.72 -13.64
CA ALA A 752 -24.95 -33.02 -13.41
C ALA A 752 -24.92 -32.41 -11.99
N ILE A 753 -23.96 -32.82 -11.17
CA ILE A 753 -23.84 -32.37 -9.78
C ILE A 753 -22.70 -31.39 -9.67
N SER A 754 -22.99 -30.20 -9.10
CA SER A 754 -21.99 -29.17 -8.80
C SER A 754 -21.49 -29.31 -7.38
N ALA A 755 -20.21 -29.67 -7.23
CA ALA A 755 -19.59 -29.86 -5.92
C ALA A 755 -19.17 -28.54 -5.25
N VAL A 756 -18.92 -27.50 -6.03
CA VAL A 756 -18.33 -26.23 -5.56
C VAL A 756 -19.37 -25.11 -5.38
N GLU A 757 -19.00 -24.16 -4.53
CA GLU A 757 -19.77 -22.91 -4.35
C GLU A 757 -19.94 -22.18 -5.68
N GLN A 758 -21.16 -21.68 -5.97
CA GLN A 758 -21.44 -20.90 -7.17
C GLN A 758 -22.53 -19.87 -6.99
N ASP A 759 -22.50 -18.87 -7.86
CA ASP A 759 -23.53 -17.83 -7.95
C ASP A 759 -24.51 -18.18 -9.08
N ILE A 760 -25.79 -18.24 -8.75
CA ILE A 760 -26.86 -18.53 -9.71
C ILE A 760 -27.56 -17.20 -10.02
N LEU A 761 -27.40 -16.72 -11.24
CA LEU A 761 -27.99 -15.45 -11.69
C LEU A 761 -29.38 -15.68 -12.27
N VAL A 762 -30.38 -14.99 -11.72
CA VAL A 762 -31.77 -15.00 -12.14
C VAL A 762 -32.23 -13.57 -12.35
N LYS A 763 -32.25 -13.08 -13.60
CA LYS A 763 -32.71 -11.74 -14.00
C LYS A 763 -32.25 -10.63 -13.02
N GLY A 764 -30.95 -10.53 -12.79
CA GLY A 764 -30.35 -9.53 -11.90
C GLY A 764 -30.26 -9.90 -10.41
N THR A 765 -31.05 -10.88 -9.95
CA THR A 765 -30.96 -11.40 -8.59
C THR A 765 -30.01 -12.60 -8.54
N ILE A 766 -29.21 -12.71 -7.49
CA ILE A 766 -28.26 -13.80 -7.30
C ILE A 766 -28.70 -14.67 -6.14
N LEU A 767 -28.76 -15.98 -6.41
CA LEU A 767 -28.87 -17.01 -5.40
C LEU A 767 -27.50 -17.63 -5.18
N LYS A 768 -27.04 -17.65 -3.92
CA LYS A 768 -25.79 -18.30 -3.53
C LYS A 768 -26.02 -19.77 -3.25
N TYR A 769 -25.25 -20.61 -3.87
CA TYR A 769 -25.18 -22.03 -3.61
C TYR A 769 -23.86 -22.40 -2.95
N SER A 770 -23.90 -23.13 -1.84
CA SER A 770 -22.71 -23.45 -1.03
C SER A 770 -21.82 -24.56 -1.60
N GLY A 771 -22.28 -25.26 -2.62
CA GLY A 771 -21.69 -26.54 -3.04
C GLY A 771 -22.16 -27.71 -2.18
N SER A 772 -21.81 -28.91 -2.59
CA SER A 772 -22.17 -30.20 -1.95
C SER A 772 -21.00 -30.92 -1.28
N ILE A 773 -19.81 -30.28 -1.21
CA ILE A 773 -18.62 -30.87 -0.57
C ILE A 773 -18.80 -31.06 0.94
N THR A 774 -19.57 -30.19 1.56
CA THR A 774 -19.79 -30.17 3.01
C THR A 774 -21.09 -30.86 3.38
N SER A 775 -21.23 -31.32 4.62
CA SER A 775 -22.46 -31.93 5.16
C SER A 775 -23.68 -31.00 5.19
N LEU A 776 -23.54 -29.75 4.84
CA LEU A 776 -24.61 -28.73 4.76
C LEU A 776 -24.60 -28.08 3.38
N GLU A 777 -25.53 -28.46 2.54
CA GLU A 777 -25.79 -27.83 1.27
C GLU A 777 -26.85 -26.74 1.45
N ARG A 778 -26.62 -25.55 0.87
CA ARG A 778 -27.45 -24.39 1.12
C ARG A 778 -27.67 -23.55 -0.13
N LEU A 779 -28.91 -23.10 -0.33
CA LEU A 779 -29.30 -22.14 -1.35
C LEU A 779 -29.89 -20.91 -0.65
N GLN A 780 -29.33 -19.73 -0.92
CA GLN A 780 -29.71 -18.47 -0.27
C GLN A 780 -29.93 -17.33 -1.26
N SER A 781 -30.96 -16.52 -1.03
CA SER A 781 -31.09 -15.18 -1.62
C SER A 781 -31.61 -14.21 -0.59
N PHE A 782 -31.03 -13.02 -0.59
CA PHE A 782 -31.45 -11.90 0.27
C PHE A 782 -32.52 -11.04 -0.42
N TRP A 783 -32.39 -10.86 -1.73
CA TRP A 783 -33.22 -10.01 -2.56
C TRP A 783 -34.49 -10.71 -3.05
N PRO A 784 -35.55 -9.94 -3.44
CA PRO A 784 -36.75 -10.50 -4.02
C PRO A 784 -36.45 -11.31 -5.29
N LEU A 785 -37.12 -12.43 -5.45
CA LEU A 785 -37.06 -13.21 -6.69
C LEU A 785 -37.83 -12.49 -7.80
N PRO A 786 -37.23 -12.31 -8.99
CA PRO A 786 -37.92 -11.72 -10.13
C PRO A 786 -38.94 -12.66 -10.80
N GLU A 787 -38.78 -13.97 -10.62
CA GLU A 787 -39.62 -15.01 -11.19
C GLU A 787 -39.76 -16.22 -10.28
N PRO A 788 -40.84 -17.03 -10.39
CA PRO A 788 -40.98 -18.21 -9.56
C PRO A 788 -39.93 -19.28 -9.89
N LEU A 789 -39.38 -19.90 -8.85
CA LEU A 789 -38.37 -20.95 -8.95
C LEU A 789 -38.81 -22.20 -8.20
N THR A 790 -38.62 -23.39 -8.80
CA THR A 790 -38.88 -24.65 -8.14
C THR A 790 -37.57 -25.26 -7.61
N VAL A 791 -37.52 -25.42 -6.29
CA VAL A 791 -36.45 -26.16 -5.63
C VAL A 791 -36.79 -27.61 -5.61
N GLN A 792 -35.86 -28.44 -6.04
CA GLN A 792 -35.97 -29.92 -6.04
C GLN A 792 -34.82 -30.51 -5.21
N LEU A 793 -35.02 -31.74 -4.79
CA LEU A 793 -33.96 -32.60 -4.28
C LEU A 793 -33.67 -33.69 -5.30
N LEU A 794 -32.46 -33.77 -5.78
CA LEU A 794 -31.96 -34.90 -6.56
C LEU A 794 -31.41 -35.94 -5.61
N THR A 795 -32.00 -37.14 -5.60
CA THR A 795 -31.49 -38.32 -4.87
C THR A 795 -30.86 -39.26 -5.85
N ALA A 796 -29.55 -39.49 -5.75
CA ALA A 796 -28.83 -40.42 -6.63
C ALA A 796 -29.13 -41.88 -6.29
N PRO A 797 -29.04 -42.84 -7.26
CA PRO A 797 -29.15 -44.27 -6.98
C PRO A 797 -28.05 -44.73 -6.01
N GLY A 798 -28.41 -45.47 -4.99
CA GLY A 798 -27.49 -45.98 -3.95
C GLY A 798 -28.18 -46.33 -2.67
N GLU A 799 -27.46 -46.42 -1.56
CA GLU A 799 -28.04 -46.53 -0.25
C GLU A 799 -28.86 -45.29 0.07
N LEU A 800 -30.14 -45.46 0.39
CA LEU A 800 -31.06 -44.39 0.76
C LEU A 800 -30.78 -43.89 2.16
N PHE A 801 -30.12 -42.77 2.27
CA PHE A 801 -30.10 -42.02 3.52
C PHE A 801 -31.23 -40.96 3.48
N PRO A 802 -32.15 -40.95 4.46
CA PRO A 802 -33.27 -40.03 4.44
C PRO A 802 -32.76 -38.59 4.54
N PRO A 803 -32.91 -37.79 3.48
CA PRO A 803 -32.41 -36.43 3.46
C PRO A 803 -33.29 -35.54 4.35
N LYS A 804 -32.69 -34.51 4.94
CA LYS A 804 -33.43 -33.51 5.72
C LYS A 804 -33.32 -32.15 5.03
N VAL A 805 -34.36 -31.78 4.31
CA VAL A 805 -34.48 -30.46 3.66
C VAL A 805 -35.34 -29.57 4.51
N LYS A 806 -34.83 -28.37 4.80
CA LYS A 806 -35.58 -27.29 5.43
C LYS A 806 -35.55 -26.06 4.56
N TYR A 807 -36.69 -25.41 4.42
CA TYR A 807 -36.78 -24.13 3.71
C TYR A 807 -37.47 -23.06 4.51
N THR A 808 -37.09 -21.82 4.29
CA THR A 808 -37.70 -20.62 4.85
C THR A 808 -37.58 -19.49 3.86
N PHE A 809 -38.67 -18.76 3.64
CA PHE A 809 -38.71 -17.54 2.87
C PHE A 809 -39.94 -16.69 3.28
N PHE A 810 -39.96 -15.44 2.83
CA PHE A 810 -41.05 -14.52 3.11
C PHE A 810 -41.75 -14.15 1.81
N VAL A 811 -43.08 -14.24 1.81
CA VAL A 811 -43.91 -13.96 0.62
C VAL A 811 -44.76 -12.70 0.90
N PRO A 812 -44.79 -11.75 -0.04
CA PRO A 812 -45.68 -10.58 0.09
C PRO A 812 -47.13 -10.99 0.30
N ASN A 813 -47.87 -10.21 1.06
CA ASN A 813 -49.26 -10.56 1.44
C ASN A 813 -50.26 -10.52 0.27
N ASP A 814 -49.97 -9.77 -0.78
CA ASP A 814 -50.71 -9.68 -2.03
C ASP A 814 -50.49 -10.87 -3.00
N VAL A 815 -49.44 -11.67 -2.74
CA VAL A 815 -49.18 -12.87 -3.53
C VAL A 815 -49.95 -14.06 -2.97
N ASN A 816 -50.87 -14.60 -3.79
CA ASN A 816 -51.60 -15.81 -3.46
C ASN A 816 -50.68 -17.03 -3.51
N PHE A 817 -50.24 -17.49 -2.35
CA PHE A 817 -49.40 -18.67 -2.20
C PHE A 817 -50.04 -19.66 -1.24
N SER A 818 -50.43 -20.83 -1.71
CA SER A 818 -50.88 -21.96 -0.92
C SER A 818 -49.83 -23.06 -1.00
N ILE A 819 -49.40 -23.58 0.14
CA ILE A 819 -48.63 -24.79 0.21
C ILE A 819 -49.56 -25.93 -0.17
N GLN A 820 -49.42 -26.51 -1.38
CA GLN A 820 -50.13 -27.74 -1.70
C GLN A 820 -49.65 -28.83 -0.71
N SER A 821 -50.59 -29.39 0.05
CA SER A 821 -50.24 -30.38 1.04
C SER A 821 -49.66 -31.60 0.34
N SER A 822 -48.56 -32.12 0.86
CA SER A 822 -47.81 -33.25 0.30
C SER A 822 -48.66 -34.56 0.18
N LYS A 823 -49.88 -34.59 0.70
CA LYS A 823 -50.81 -35.72 0.57
C LYS A 823 -51.44 -35.83 -0.81
N GLU A 824 -51.60 -34.77 -1.58
CA GLU A 824 -52.16 -34.86 -2.93
C GLU A 824 -51.07 -35.04 -4.04
N ARG A 825 -49.81 -34.76 -3.72
CA ARG A 825 -48.73 -35.01 -4.70
C ARG A 825 -48.21 -36.43 -4.74
N ALA A 826 -48.51 -37.27 -3.76
CA ALA A 826 -48.04 -38.68 -3.72
C ALA A 826 -48.67 -39.55 -4.80
N THR A 827 -49.70 -39.07 -5.53
CA THR A 827 -50.43 -39.88 -6.48
C THR A 827 -50.13 -39.61 -7.96
N THR A 828 -49.30 -38.62 -8.28
CA THR A 828 -49.07 -38.24 -9.68
C THR A 828 -47.60 -38.32 -10.14
N ASN A 829 -46.62 -38.61 -9.28
CA ASN A 829 -45.26 -38.88 -9.68
C ASN A 829 -44.75 -40.19 -9.08
N VAL A 830 -45.44 -41.28 -9.37
CA VAL A 830 -44.78 -42.59 -9.44
C VAL A 830 -43.92 -42.52 -10.70
N ILE A 831 -42.67 -42.11 -10.52
CA ILE A 831 -41.67 -42.44 -11.51
C ILE A 831 -41.64 -44.00 -11.45
N GLN A 832 -42.22 -44.62 -12.44
CA GLN A 832 -41.93 -46.04 -12.71
C GLN A 832 -40.40 -46.15 -12.62
N PRO A 833 -39.86 -47.14 -11.87
CA PRO A 833 -38.42 -47.34 -11.91
C PRO A 833 -38.05 -47.37 -13.38
N LEU A 834 -37.06 -46.58 -13.78
CA LEU A 834 -36.52 -46.59 -15.13
C LEU A 834 -36.09 -48.06 -15.40
N LEU A 835 -36.98 -48.83 -15.99
CA LEU A 835 -36.72 -50.16 -16.46
C LEU A 835 -35.88 -50.16 -17.75
N ASN A 836 -35.38 -48.96 -18.12
CA ASN A 836 -34.61 -48.81 -19.33
C ASN A 836 -33.12 -48.93 -18.99
N ALA A 837 -32.47 -49.77 -19.76
CA ALA A 837 -31.04 -49.91 -19.78
C ALA A 837 -30.36 -48.53 -20.03
N GLN A 838 -29.21 -48.34 -19.42
CA GLN A 838 -28.42 -47.11 -19.51
C GLN A 838 -27.03 -47.38 -20.08
N TRP A 839 -26.46 -46.35 -20.75
CA TRP A 839 -25.08 -46.42 -21.23
C TRP A 839 -24.12 -46.26 -20.04
N VAL A 840 -23.30 -47.28 -19.79
CA VAL A 840 -22.25 -47.32 -18.76
C VAL A 840 -20.93 -47.08 -19.45
N LEU A 841 -20.15 -46.12 -18.89
CA LEU A 841 -18.89 -45.67 -19.44
C LEU A 841 -17.74 -46.32 -18.68
N GLY A 842 -16.78 -46.87 -19.38
CA GLY A 842 -15.50 -47.28 -18.83
C GLY A 842 -14.50 -46.13 -18.82
N ASP A 843 -13.35 -46.31 -18.20
CA ASP A 843 -12.25 -45.37 -18.20
C ASP A 843 -11.64 -45.22 -19.59
N TRP A 844 -11.14 -44.04 -19.89
CA TRP A 844 -10.42 -43.78 -21.11
C TRP A 844 -9.08 -44.52 -21.12
N SER A 845 -8.74 -45.15 -22.21
CA SER A 845 -7.44 -45.78 -22.43
C SER A 845 -6.32 -44.73 -22.42
N GLU A 846 -5.09 -45.15 -22.28
CA GLU A 846 -3.95 -44.30 -22.60
C GLU A 846 -4.01 -43.83 -24.06
N CYS A 847 -3.37 -42.70 -24.36
CA CYS A 847 -3.32 -42.18 -25.72
C CYS A 847 -2.55 -43.15 -26.63
N SER A 848 -3.06 -43.42 -27.80
CA SER A 848 -2.42 -44.33 -28.77
C SER A 848 -1.07 -43.83 -29.31
N SER A 849 -0.74 -42.56 -29.04
CA SER A 849 0.53 -41.97 -29.41
C SER A 849 1.10 -41.20 -28.21
N SER A 850 2.40 -41.33 -27.93
CA SER A 850 3.10 -40.65 -26.87
C SER A 850 3.39 -39.18 -27.22
N CYS A 851 3.40 -38.83 -28.51
CA CYS A 851 3.49 -37.46 -29.05
C CYS A 851 2.74 -37.40 -30.40
N GLY A 852 2.34 -36.18 -30.80
CA GLY A 852 1.52 -35.95 -31.99
C GLY A 852 0.05 -36.36 -31.81
N ALA A 853 -0.72 -36.40 -32.89
CA ALA A 853 -2.13 -36.72 -32.86
C ALA A 853 -2.35 -38.20 -32.57
N GLY A 854 -3.03 -38.54 -31.50
CA GLY A 854 -3.43 -39.87 -31.10
C GLY A 854 -4.92 -39.95 -30.76
N TRP A 855 -5.39 -41.13 -30.36
CA TRP A 855 -6.76 -41.39 -29.99
C TRP A 855 -6.81 -42.14 -28.66
N GLN A 856 -7.72 -41.76 -27.78
CA GLN A 856 -8.13 -42.49 -26.60
C GLN A 856 -9.48 -43.16 -26.88
N ARG A 857 -9.66 -44.35 -26.36
CA ARG A 857 -10.94 -45.08 -26.45
C ARG A 857 -11.42 -45.49 -25.06
N ARG A 858 -12.73 -45.62 -24.90
CA ARG A 858 -13.35 -46.19 -23.70
C ARG A 858 -14.45 -47.18 -24.08
N ALA A 859 -14.72 -48.10 -23.15
CA ALA A 859 -15.87 -48.98 -23.28
C ALA A 859 -17.15 -48.14 -23.02
N VAL A 860 -18.15 -48.32 -23.92
CA VAL A 860 -19.49 -47.73 -23.76
C VAL A 860 -20.46 -48.92 -23.92
N GLU A 861 -21.03 -49.36 -22.82
CA GLU A 861 -21.88 -50.54 -22.78
C GLU A 861 -23.29 -50.19 -22.29
N CYS A 862 -24.29 -50.67 -23.02
CA CYS A 862 -25.65 -50.57 -22.55
C CYS A 862 -25.90 -51.65 -21.48
N ARG A 863 -26.25 -51.24 -20.27
CA ARG A 863 -26.54 -52.16 -19.18
C ARG A 863 -27.92 -51.90 -18.56
N ASP A 864 -28.60 -52.97 -18.21
CA ASP A 864 -29.87 -52.89 -17.46
C ASP A 864 -29.65 -52.47 -15.99
N PRO A 865 -30.70 -52.14 -15.21
CA PRO A 865 -30.58 -51.80 -13.82
C PRO A 865 -29.97 -52.87 -12.91
N ARG A 866 -29.80 -54.09 -13.41
CA ARG A 866 -29.14 -55.21 -12.71
C ARG A 866 -27.67 -55.34 -13.10
N GLY A 867 -27.16 -54.43 -13.98
CA GLY A 867 -25.77 -54.43 -14.45
C GLY A 867 -25.49 -55.42 -15.57
N GLN A 868 -26.53 -56.12 -16.17
CA GLN A 868 -26.36 -57.04 -17.29
C GLN A 868 -26.41 -56.29 -18.64
N ALA A 869 -25.71 -56.78 -19.64
CA ALA A 869 -25.72 -56.22 -20.98
C ALA A 869 -27.15 -56.20 -21.57
N SER A 870 -27.55 -55.05 -22.08
CA SER A 870 -28.87 -54.78 -22.67
C SER A 870 -28.72 -54.17 -24.06
N THR A 871 -29.74 -54.33 -24.88
CA THR A 871 -29.83 -53.74 -26.22
C THR A 871 -30.89 -52.64 -26.29
N THR A 872 -31.46 -52.27 -25.15
CA THR A 872 -32.63 -51.35 -25.11
C THR A 872 -32.28 -49.91 -24.82
N CYS A 873 -30.99 -49.53 -24.80
CA CYS A 873 -30.56 -48.14 -24.72
C CYS A 873 -30.86 -47.37 -26.01
N ASP A 874 -31.17 -46.08 -25.87
CA ASP A 874 -31.37 -45.22 -27.03
C ASP A 874 -30.02 -44.95 -27.72
N GLU A 875 -29.85 -45.43 -28.96
CA GLU A 875 -28.64 -45.22 -29.73
C GLU A 875 -28.35 -43.76 -30.05
N ALA A 876 -29.39 -42.88 -30.09
CA ALA A 876 -29.22 -41.46 -30.31
C ALA A 876 -28.56 -40.76 -29.10
N LEU A 877 -28.58 -41.41 -27.94
CA LEU A 877 -27.95 -40.92 -26.68
C LEU A 877 -26.66 -41.67 -26.34
N LYS A 878 -26.09 -42.42 -27.28
CA LYS A 878 -24.84 -43.14 -27.07
C LYS A 878 -23.67 -42.17 -26.91
N PRO A 879 -23.00 -42.18 -25.76
CA PRO A 879 -21.82 -41.31 -25.55
C PRO A 879 -20.66 -41.74 -26.46
N GLU A 880 -19.80 -40.78 -26.80
CA GLU A 880 -18.59 -41.02 -27.59
C GLU A 880 -17.68 -42.06 -26.93
N ASP A 881 -17.23 -43.03 -27.73
CA ASP A 881 -16.33 -44.10 -27.34
C ASP A 881 -14.87 -43.84 -27.75
N ALA A 882 -14.61 -42.79 -28.51
CA ALA A 882 -13.28 -42.35 -28.94
C ALA A 882 -13.16 -40.81 -28.95
N LYS A 883 -12.02 -40.32 -28.52
CA LYS A 883 -11.68 -38.88 -28.61
C LYS A 883 -10.22 -38.68 -29.02
N PRO A 884 -9.88 -37.58 -29.66
CA PRO A 884 -8.49 -37.27 -29.97
C PRO A 884 -7.71 -36.92 -28.68
N CYS A 885 -6.43 -37.31 -28.69
CA CYS A 885 -5.48 -37.00 -27.59
C CYS A 885 -4.08 -36.67 -28.15
N GLY A 886 -3.15 -36.20 -27.33
CA GLY A 886 -1.77 -35.91 -27.71
C GLY A 886 -1.62 -34.57 -28.41
N SER A 887 -1.57 -33.49 -27.65
CA SER A 887 -1.29 -32.13 -28.11
C SER A 887 0.20 -31.76 -28.14
N GLN A 888 1.09 -32.67 -27.66
CA GLN A 888 2.55 -32.39 -27.67
C GLN A 888 3.12 -32.76 -29.04
N LEU A 889 3.79 -31.78 -29.67
CA LEU A 889 4.57 -32.01 -30.89
C LEU A 889 5.68 -33.02 -30.59
N CYS A 890 5.87 -34.00 -31.52
CA CYS A 890 7.03 -34.90 -31.45
C CYS A 890 8.31 -34.06 -31.59
N ALA A 891 9.29 -34.32 -30.74
CA ALA A 891 10.62 -33.71 -30.90
C ALA A 891 11.21 -34.18 -32.27
N PRO A 892 11.92 -33.25 -32.99
CA PRO A 892 12.52 -33.60 -34.28
C PRO A 892 13.57 -34.70 -34.18
#